data_942637a6f5243940dee76ac1658c7149
#
_entry.id   942637a6f5243940dee76ac1658c7149
#
_cell.length_a   1.000
_cell.length_b   1.000
_cell.length_c   1.000
_cell.angle_alpha   90.00
_cell.angle_beta   90.00
_cell.angle_gamma   90.00
#
_symmetry.space_group_name_H-M   'P 1'
#
loop_
_entity.id
_entity.type
_entity.pdbx_description
1 polymer ?
#
loop_
_entity_poly.entity_id
_entity_poly.type
_entity_poly.pdbx_seq_one_letter_code
_entity_poly.pdbx_strand_id
1 'polypeptide(L)'
;MKRWILIGMVVASGMTIQAQNKLPEKFPYQDTSLTAEERADDLLKRLTLEEKASLMMNGSPAIPRLSIKAYGWWNEALHGLARTGLATVFPQAIGMGASFDDSLLYEVFTAVSDEARAKSRRLDSKGNLTRYQALTVWTPNVNIFRDPRWGRGQETYGEDPYLTSRLGVAVVNGLQGPDTARYNKLHACAKHYAVHSGPEWNRHSFNAENISPRDLWETYLPAFKTLVQEAKVKEVMCAYNRFEGEPCCGSNRLLTQILRDEWGFDGVVVSDCGAVSDFWQKRKHETHPDAASASADAVLNGTDVECGNSYKSLPDAVKAGLITENQIDISVKRLLKARFELGEMDENVWTGISSDVVDSPKHRQLALQMARETMTLLQNNNNILPLSKQAKIALIGPNANDSVMQWGNYNGLPSHTITLLEGMQRYLPTSNLIYEPVCGHTDSTLFISLFNKCSTSEGNGFHSTYWNNNTFTGEAVTEVQQSTPFLFNTNGAAPFAPGVILRGFSAEYRSVFHPEKTEDVVFRIQMRGAYELYINGKLVKEDEGAVKQMTSIYTLKVESGKSYDILLKYRHFDKTANLSFDMGVNAQIDVKGLLERIKDVDVVIFAGGISPALEGEEMPVDAAGFKGGDRTEIELPAVQRRVVEALKTAGKRIVFVNFSGAAIALEPESQNCEAILQAWYPGQAGGQAVAEVLFGDYNPAGKLPLTFYRNLAQIPDFEDYNMTGRTYRYMKETPLFP
;
A
#
# COMPACT_ATOMS: atom_id res chain seq x y z
N MET A 1 -30.35 -30.66 92.18
CA MET A 1 -29.71 -31.62 91.26
C MET A 1 -28.81 -30.88 90.35
N LYS A 2 -27.53 -30.90 90.65
CA LYS A 2 -26.47 -30.18 89.91
C LYS A 2 -25.81 -31.15 88.90
N ARG A 3 -25.83 -30.82 87.63
CA ARG A 3 -25.01 -31.53 86.58
C ARG A 3 -23.82 -30.68 86.21
N TRP A 4 -22.63 -31.23 86.38
CA TRP A 4 -21.36 -30.67 85.94
C TRP A 4 -21.15 -31.03 84.48
N ILE A 5 -20.73 -30.04 83.65
CA ILE A 5 -20.29 -30.25 82.29
C ILE A 5 -18.76 -29.99 82.27
N LEU A 6 -18.00 -31.05 81.94
CA LEU A 6 -16.56 -30.98 81.68
C LEU A 6 -16.36 -30.31 80.34
N ILE A 7 -15.51 -29.22 80.29
CA ILE A 7 -15.04 -28.60 79.06
C ILE A 7 -13.63 -29.20 78.81
N GLY A 8 -13.51 -29.98 77.72
CA GLY A 8 -12.22 -30.45 77.22
C GLY A 8 -11.59 -29.37 76.30
N MET A 9 -10.40 -28.90 76.71
CA MET A 9 -9.56 -28.04 75.84
C MET A 9 -8.87 -28.88 74.77
N VAL A 10 -9.24 -28.67 73.50
CA VAL A 10 -8.46 -29.16 72.35
C VAL A 10 -7.47 -28.06 71.96
N VAL A 11 -6.17 -28.33 72.18
CA VAL A 11 -5.07 -27.48 71.66
C VAL A 11 -4.87 -27.82 70.18
N ALA A 12 -5.38 -26.97 69.31
CA ALA A 12 -5.11 -27.03 67.85
C ALA A 12 -3.75 -26.35 67.57
N SER A 13 -2.72 -27.15 67.32
CA SER A 13 -1.44 -26.68 66.79
C SER A 13 -1.62 -26.17 65.35
N GLY A 14 -1.75 -24.86 65.20
CA GLY A 14 -1.81 -24.23 63.91
C GLY A 14 -0.43 -24.28 63.21
N MET A 15 -0.22 -25.21 62.28
CA MET A 15 0.84 -25.09 61.28
C MET A 15 0.42 -24.02 60.28
N THR A 16 0.99 -22.83 60.43
CA THR A 16 0.96 -21.77 59.38
C THR A 16 1.91 -22.23 58.25
N ILE A 17 1.30 -22.77 57.20
CA ILE A 17 2.00 -22.93 55.91
C ILE A 17 2.15 -21.52 55.34
N GLN A 18 3.30 -20.90 55.55
CA GLN A 18 3.71 -19.73 54.74
C GLN A 18 3.90 -20.24 53.31
N ALA A 19 2.90 -20.03 52.46
CA ALA A 19 3.09 -20.05 51.01
C ALA A 19 4.10 -18.93 50.68
N GLN A 20 5.37 -19.30 50.56
CA GLN A 20 6.34 -18.45 49.91
C GLN A 20 5.84 -18.24 48.49
N ASN A 21 5.29 -17.04 48.20
CA ASN A 21 5.14 -16.52 46.83
C ASN A 21 6.58 -16.46 46.26
N LYS A 22 7.07 -17.58 45.68
CA LYS A 22 8.19 -17.53 44.78
C LYS A 22 7.74 -16.63 43.60
N LEU A 23 8.38 -15.49 43.43
CA LEU A 23 8.31 -14.74 42.18
C LEU A 23 8.53 -15.76 41.06
N PRO A 24 7.74 -15.73 39.98
CA PRO A 24 7.91 -16.64 38.87
C PRO A 24 9.37 -16.56 38.42
N GLU A 25 9.99 -17.73 38.29
CA GLU A 25 11.39 -17.89 37.91
C GLU A 25 11.57 -17.20 36.56
N LYS A 26 12.40 -16.14 36.49
CA LYS A 26 12.73 -15.45 35.22
C LYS A 26 13.55 -16.41 34.38
N PHE A 27 13.06 -16.72 33.18
CA PHE A 27 13.83 -17.49 32.22
C PHE A 27 14.98 -16.66 31.63
N PRO A 28 16.12 -17.28 31.24
CA PRO A 28 17.26 -16.58 30.65
C PRO A 28 16.88 -15.69 29.43
N TYR A 29 15.94 -16.13 28.55
CA TYR A 29 15.51 -15.30 27.41
C TYR A 29 14.83 -13.99 27.83
N GLN A 30 14.39 -13.83 29.06
CA GLN A 30 13.81 -12.61 29.63
C GLN A 30 14.86 -11.67 30.24
N ASP A 31 16.10 -12.09 30.28
CA ASP A 31 17.21 -11.25 30.75
C ASP A 31 17.72 -10.37 29.62
N THR A 32 17.44 -9.07 29.76
CA THR A 32 17.87 -8.07 28.78
C THR A 32 19.37 -7.81 28.75
N SER A 33 20.17 -8.34 29.68
CA SER A 33 21.64 -8.25 29.62
C SER A 33 22.25 -9.21 28.60
N LEU A 34 21.54 -10.30 28.27
CA LEU A 34 21.97 -11.30 27.29
C LEU A 34 21.78 -10.75 25.85
N THR A 35 22.56 -11.30 24.93
CA THR A 35 22.45 -11.03 23.49
C THR A 35 21.16 -11.60 22.92
N ALA A 36 20.71 -11.08 21.77
CA ALA A 36 19.55 -11.61 21.06
C ALA A 36 19.74 -13.09 20.69
N GLU A 37 20.97 -13.50 20.36
CA GLU A 37 21.36 -14.87 20.03
C GLU A 37 21.19 -15.80 21.24
N GLU A 38 21.75 -15.43 22.40
CA GLU A 38 21.65 -16.24 23.64
C GLU A 38 20.22 -16.38 24.11
N ARG A 39 19.43 -15.31 23.98
CA ARG A 39 17.98 -15.30 24.31
C ARG A 39 17.20 -16.22 23.39
N ALA A 40 17.49 -16.18 22.08
CA ALA A 40 16.87 -17.05 21.09
C ALA A 40 17.21 -18.53 21.36
N ASP A 41 18.44 -18.85 21.69
CA ASP A 41 18.89 -20.23 22.03
C ASP A 41 18.19 -20.79 23.28
N ASP A 42 17.96 -19.96 24.29
CA ASP A 42 17.25 -20.41 25.50
C ASP A 42 15.76 -20.63 25.22
N LEU A 43 15.11 -19.68 24.52
CA LEU A 43 13.68 -19.76 24.21
C LEU A 43 13.36 -20.93 23.27
N LEU A 44 14.20 -21.17 22.25
CA LEU A 44 14.04 -22.26 21.28
C LEU A 44 13.92 -23.64 21.96
N LYS A 45 14.75 -23.92 22.97
CA LYS A 45 14.76 -25.18 23.73
C LYS A 45 13.47 -25.42 24.52
N ARG A 46 12.63 -24.42 24.68
CA ARG A 46 11.38 -24.48 25.46
C ARG A 46 10.13 -24.67 24.59
N LEU A 47 10.28 -24.58 23.26
CA LEU A 47 9.18 -24.69 22.30
C LEU A 47 8.90 -26.14 21.92
N THR A 48 7.62 -26.49 21.76
CA THR A 48 7.20 -27.75 21.11
C THR A 48 7.29 -27.63 19.60
N LEU A 49 7.26 -28.73 18.87
CA LEU A 49 7.29 -28.72 17.40
C LEU A 49 6.11 -27.93 16.81
N GLU A 50 4.91 -28.08 17.37
CA GLU A 50 3.71 -27.36 16.94
C GLU A 50 3.84 -25.85 17.19
N GLU A 51 4.43 -25.45 18.32
CA GLU A 51 4.70 -24.04 18.61
C GLU A 51 5.75 -23.47 17.65
N LYS A 52 6.83 -24.21 17.37
CA LYS A 52 7.85 -23.84 16.37
C LYS A 52 7.23 -23.61 15.01
N ALA A 53 6.46 -24.55 14.49
CA ALA A 53 5.77 -24.42 13.22
C ALA A 53 4.79 -23.23 13.20
N SER A 54 4.09 -22.98 14.31
CA SER A 54 3.16 -21.85 14.40
C SER A 54 3.84 -20.48 14.39
N LEU A 55 5.05 -20.38 14.97
CA LEU A 55 5.84 -19.14 14.93
C LEU A 55 6.39 -18.81 13.53
N MET A 56 6.54 -19.81 12.67
CA MET A 56 7.01 -19.64 11.29
C MET A 56 5.93 -19.14 10.33
N MET A 57 4.72 -18.87 10.82
CA MET A 57 3.64 -18.26 10.05
C MET A 57 3.72 -16.73 10.13
N ASN A 58 3.31 -16.01 9.09
CA ASN A 58 3.28 -14.54 9.08
C ASN A 58 2.39 -13.93 10.18
N GLY A 59 1.43 -14.66 10.71
CA GLY A 59 0.64 -14.35 11.89
C GLY A 59 1.05 -15.26 13.05
N SER A 60 2.23 -15.06 13.65
CA SER A 60 2.74 -15.85 14.78
C SER A 60 1.83 -15.71 16.01
N PRO A 61 1.24 -16.77 16.53
CA PRO A 61 0.34 -16.69 17.69
C PRO A 61 1.11 -16.41 18.99
N ALA A 62 0.38 -15.97 20.02
CA ALA A 62 0.93 -15.89 21.36
C ALA A 62 1.18 -17.29 21.94
N ILE A 63 2.23 -17.41 22.76
CA ILE A 63 2.52 -18.62 23.56
C ILE A 63 2.48 -18.21 25.04
N PRO A 64 1.29 -18.22 25.67
CA PRO A 64 1.09 -17.65 27.01
C PRO A 64 1.95 -18.30 28.10
N ARG A 65 2.19 -19.62 28.04
CA ARG A 65 3.03 -20.33 29.00
C ARG A 65 4.49 -19.84 29.05
N LEU A 66 4.95 -19.20 27.95
CA LEU A 66 6.27 -18.59 27.82
C LEU A 66 6.20 -17.06 27.77
N SER A 67 5.06 -16.46 28.06
CA SER A 67 4.85 -15.00 27.97
C SER A 67 5.19 -14.38 26.62
N ILE A 68 5.18 -15.17 25.54
CA ILE A 68 5.41 -14.70 24.18
C ILE A 68 4.12 -14.12 23.65
N LYS A 69 4.20 -12.89 23.14
CA LYS A 69 3.08 -12.18 22.52
C LYS A 69 2.89 -12.59 21.05
N ALA A 70 1.66 -12.46 20.54
CA ALA A 70 1.41 -12.63 19.12
C ALA A 70 2.17 -11.56 18.31
N TYR A 71 2.62 -11.91 17.11
CA TYR A 71 3.38 -11.04 16.24
C TYR A 71 2.94 -11.17 14.78
N GLY A 72 2.69 -10.04 14.12
CA GLY A 72 2.34 -9.98 12.70
C GLY A 72 3.54 -9.55 11.86
N TRP A 73 4.14 -10.48 11.10
CA TRP A 73 5.28 -10.18 10.24
C TRP A 73 4.91 -9.28 9.06
N TRP A 74 3.64 -9.28 8.63
CA TRP A 74 3.18 -8.53 7.48
C TRP A 74 2.85 -7.08 7.83
N ASN A 75 3.72 -6.17 7.45
CA ASN A 75 3.48 -4.73 7.49
C ASN A 75 4.11 -4.10 6.25
N GLU A 76 3.57 -2.96 5.78
CA GLU A 76 3.98 -2.31 4.54
C GLU A 76 4.32 -0.84 4.77
N ALA A 77 5.36 -0.36 4.08
CA ALA A 77 5.84 1.01 4.25
C ALA A 77 6.54 1.55 2.99
N LEU A 78 6.04 1.25 1.78
CA LEU A 78 6.72 1.61 0.53
C LEU A 78 6.94 3.11 0.35
N HIS A 79 6.03 3.95 0.86
CA HIS A 79 6.14 5.40 0.82
C HIS A 79 5.33 6.08 1.95
N GLY A 80 5.47 5.56 3.14
CA GLY A 80 4.69 5.83 4.34
C GLY A 80 4.01 4.56 4.82
N LEU A 81 3.53 4.54 6.06
CA LEU A 81 2.88 3.37 6.62
C LEU A 81 1.59 3.06 5.88
N ALA A 82 1.49 1.86 5.32
CA ALA A 82 0.32 1.42 4.58
C ALA A 82 -0.69 0.71 5.48
N ARG A 83 -1.99 0.93 5.18
CA ARG A 83 -3.12 0.18 5.76
C ARG A 83 -3.20 0.25 7.29
N THR A 84 -2.65 1.31 7.88
CA THR A 84 -2.64 1.53 9.33
C THR A 84 -3.49 2.72 9.76
N GLY A 85 -4.40 3.21 8.91
CA GLY A 85 -5.17 4.43 9.14
C GLY A 85 -4.31 5.68 8.92
N LEU A 86 -4.43 6.69 9.81
CA LEU A 86 -3.69 7.95 9.68
C LEU A 86 -2.18 7.70 9.60
N ALA A 87 -1.55 8.21 8.54
CA ALA A 87 -0.11 8.21 8.33
C ALA A 87 0.27 9.26 7.29
N THR A 88 1.51 9.74 7.32
CA THR A 88 2.04 10.58 6.25
C THR A 88 2.16 9.75 4.96
N VAL A 89 1.65 10.29 3.85
CA VAL A 89 1.75 9.68 2.51
C VAL A 89 2.73 10.48 1.67
N PHE A 90 3.92 9.93 1.51
CA PHE A 90 4.97 10.48 0.66
C PHE A 90 4.70 10.12 -0.82
N PRO A 91 5.44 10.71 -1.78
CA PRO A 91 5.40 10.26 -3.17
C PRO A 91 5.67 8.76 -3.28
N GLN A 92 5.05 8.10 -4.26
CA GLN A 92 5.31 6.68 -4.54
C GLN A 92 6.78 6.45 -4.92
N ALA A 93 7.29 5.24 -4.68
CA ALA A 93 8.70 4.89 -4.81
C ALA A 93 9.31 5.31 -6.15
N ILE A 94 8.61 5.12 -7.27
CA ILE A 94 9.10 5.53 -8.60
C ILE A 94 9.30 7.05 -8.70
N GLY A 95 8.41 7.83 -8.09
CA GLY A 95 8.58 9.29 -7.98
C GLY A 95 9.79 9.63 -7.11
N MET A 96 9.94 8.99 -5.96
CA MET A 96 11.14 9.16 -5.11
C MET A 96 12.41 8.76 -5.87
N GLY A 97 12.34 7.74 -6.73
CA GLY A 97 13.42 7.39 -7.67
C GLY A 97 13.83 8.54 -8.59
N ALA A 98 12.86 9.35 -9.01
CA ALA A 98 13.12 10.50 -9.88
C ALA A 98 13.87 11.66 -9.18
N SER A 99 13.90 11.72 -7.85
CA SER A 99 14.67 12.74 -7.13
C SER A 99 16.18 12.54 -7.23
N PHE A 100 16.66 11.30 -7.36
CA PHE A 100 18.07 10.93 -7.26
C PHE A 100 18.73 11.39 -5.95
N ASP A 101 17.93 11.61 -4.89
CA ASP A 101 18.38 12.11 -3.57
C ASP A 101 18.25 11.02 -2.50
N ASP A 102 19.33 10.30 -2.25
CA ASP A 102 19.39 9.27 -1.22
C ASP A 102 19.38 9.85 0.20
N SER A 103 19.88 11.08 0.38
CA SER A 103 19.89 11.76 1.67
C SER A 103 18.48 12.13 2.12
N LEU A 104 17.69 12.74 1.23
CA LEU A 104 16.29 13.06 1.52
C LEU A 104 15.45 11.79 1.71
N LEU A 105 15.75 10.73 0.94
CA LEU A 105 15.09 9.45 1.08
C LEU A 105 15.35 8.82 2.46
N TYR A 106 16.57 8.91 2.98
CA TYR A 106 16.91 8.50 4.34
C TYR A 106 16.07 9.24 5.39
N GLU A 107 15.88 10.56 5.23
CA GLU A 107 15.04 11.37 6.14
C GLU A 107 13.56 10.94 6.06
N VAL A 108 13.04 10.70 4.86
CA VAL A 108 11.67 10.19 4.63
C VAL A 108 11.46 8.88 5.39
N PHE A 109 12.35 7.90 5.21
CA PHE A 109 12.19 6.59 5.85
C PHE A 109 12.53 6.60 7.34
N THR A 110 13.31 7.58 7.81
CA THR A 110 13.45 7.86 9.24
C THR A 110 12.12 8.35 9.83
N ALA A 111 11.40 9.24 9.15
CA ALA A 111 10.07 9.70 9.58
C ALA A 111 9.05 8.54 9.55
N VAL A 112 9.06 7.71 8.50
CA VAL A 112 8.22 6.51 8.41
C VAL A 112 8.45 5.56 9.59
N SER A 113 9.71 5.32 9.96
CA SER A 113 10.04 4.46 11.09
C SER A 113 9.67 5.07 12.45
N ASP A 114 9.69 6.41 12.58
CA ASP A 114 9.15 7.10 13.77
C ASP A 114 7.64 6.88 13.90
N GLU A 115 6.89 7.03 12.82
CA GLU A 115 5.45 6.78 12.82
C GLU A 115 5.13 5.31 13.14
N ALA A 116 5.91 4.36 12.60
CA ALA A 116 5.73 2.94 12.89
C ALA A 116 5.91 2.64 14.37
N ARG A 117 6.97 3.16 14.99
CA ARG A 117 7.22 3.01 16.42
C ARG A 117 6.15 3.68 17.29
N ALA A 118 5.71 4.87 16.93
CA ALA A 118 4.62 5.57 17.63
C ALA A 118 3.31 4.78 17.58
N LYS A 119 3.01 4.13 16.44
CA LYS A 119 1.79 3.35 16.26
C LYS A 119 1.85 1.97 16.89
N SER A 120 3.02 1.34 16.95
CA SER A 120 3.21 0.02 17.58
C SER A 120 2.92 0.02 19.09
N ARG A 121 2.85 1.18 19.72
CA ARG A 121 2.44 1.33 21.13
C ARG A 121 0.95 1.21 21.38
N ARG A 122 0.12 1.39 20.36
CA ARG A 122 -1.32 1.19 20.45
C ARG A 122 -1.63 -0.31 20.35
N LEU A 123 -0.99 -1.10 21.23
CA LEU A 123 -1.18 -2.53 21.32
C LEU A 123 -2.60 -2.82 21.77
N ASP A 124 -3.08 -4.02 21.44
CA ASP A 124 -4.29 -4.52 22.07
C ASP A 124 -4.09 -4.63 23.60
N SER A 125 -5.17 -4.80 24.36
CA SER A 125 -5.15 -4.92 25.83
C SER A 125 -4.27 -6.07 26.35
N LYS A 126 -3.81 -6.98 25.46
CA LYS A 126 -2.95 -8.13 25.75
C LYS A 126 -1.49 -7.89 25.37
N GLY A 127 -1.18 -6.74 24.75
CA GLY A 127 0.15 -6.38 24.29
C GLY A 127 0.61 -7.10 23.02
N ASN A 128 -0.32 -7.57 22.16
CA ASN A 128 0.00 -8.22 20.90
C ASN A 128 0.30 -7.19 19.81
N LEU A 129 1.26 -7.48 18.94
CA LEU A 129 1.54 -6.76 17.70
C LEU A 129 0.96 -7.58 16.54
N THR A 130 -0.15 -7.14 15.98
CA THR A 130 -0.81 -7.84 14.89
C THR A 130 -0.40 -7.26 13.53
N ARG A 131 -0.94 -7.83 12.44
CA ARG A 131 -0.72 -7.37 11.07
C ARG A 131 -0.94 -5.86 10.96
N TYR A 132 -0.04 -5.16 10.27
CA TYR A 132 0.03 -3.70 10.10
C TYR A 132 0.30 -2.88 11.38
N GLN A 133 0.73 -3.53 12.46
CA GLN A 133 1.06 -2.86 13.72
C GLN A 133 2.42 -3.25 14.28
N ALA A 134 3.09 -4.23 13.67
CA ALA A 134 4.38 -4.72 14.14
C ALA A 134 5.57 -3.95 13.54
N LEU A 135 6.78 -4.42 13.80
CA LEU A 135 8.02 -3.68 13.60
C LEU A 135 8.87 -4.22 12.43
N THR A 136 8.35 -5.19 11.69
CA THR A 136 8.91 -5.66 10.43
C THR A 136 8.12 -5.04 9.29
N VAL A 137 8.78 -4.52 8.26
CA VAL A 137 8.10 -3.91 7.11
C VAL A 137 8.64 -4.48 5.81
N TRP A 138 7.73 -4.93 4.93
CA TRP A 138 8.11 -5.55 3.65
C TRP A 138 8.42 -4.49 2.60
N THR A 139 9.52 -3.79 2.84
CA THR A 139 10.03 -2.62 2.12
C THR A 139 11.56 -2.58 2.26
N PRO A 140 12.33 -2.24 1.17
CA PRO A 140 11.91 -1.72 -0.14
C PRO A 140 11.63 -2.79 -1.21
N ASN A 141 10.87 -2.42 -2.26
CA ASN A 141 10.82 -3.18 -3.50
C ASN A 141 11.98 -2.73 -4.40
N VAL A 142 12.99 -3.58 -4.55
CA VAL A 142 14.20 -3.31 -5.35
C VAL A 142 14.26 -4.11 -6.65
N ASN A 143 13.13 -4.61 -7.12
CA ASN A 143 13.03 -5.19 -8.44
C ASN A 143 13.28 -4.11 -9.51
N ILE A 144 13.86 -4.49 -10.63
CA ILE A 144 14.15 -3.58 -11.73
C ILE A 144 12.90 -3.37 -12.58
N PHE A 145 12.51 -2.12 -12.79
CA PHE A 145 11.40 -1.75 -13.64
C PHE A 145 11.76 -1.89 -15.12
N ARG A 146 11.94 -3.14 -15.57
CA ARG A 146 12.41 -3.46 -16.93
C ARG A 146 11.39 -3.18 -18.04
N ASP A 147 10.11 -3.09 -17.71
CA ASP A 147 9.01 -2.99 -18.67
C ASP A 147 7.90 -2.08 -18.14
N PRO A 148 7.56 -0.98 -18.86
CA PRO A 148 6.57 -0.01 -18.40
C PRO A 148 5.14 -0.55 -18.31
N ARG A 149 4.88 -1.77 -18.80
CA ARG A 149 3.57 -2.44 -18.66
C ARG A 149 3.34 -2.97 -17.25
N TRP A 150 4.40 -3.20 -16.47
CA TRP A 150 4.29 -3.77 -15.13
C TRP A 150 3.63 -2.80 -14.14
N GLY A 151 2.42 -3.14 -13.66
CA GLY A 151 1.63 -2.27 -12.79
C GLY A 151 2.23 -2.06 -11.40
N ARG A 152 3.03 -3.01 -10.88
CA ARG A 152 3.80 -2.84 -9.64
C ARG A 152 5.13 -2.10 -9.84
N GLY A 153 5.48 -1.73 -11.05
CA GLY A 153 6.66 -0.92 -11.32
C GLY A 153 6.66 0.39 -10.54
N GLN A 154 5.49 0.95 -10.24
CA GLN A 154 5.33 2.14 -9.38
C GLN A 154 5.96 1.97 -7.99
N GLU A 155 6.07 0.74 -7.48
CA GLU A 155 6.63 0.41 -6.17
C GLU A 155 8.17 0.44 -6.15
N THR A 156 8.82 0.58 -7.31
CA THR A 156 10.27 0.45 -7.49
C THR A 156 10.94 1.81 -7.71
N TYR A 157 12.27 1.84 -7.68
CA TYR A 157 13.05 3.06 -7.88
C TYR A 157 13.54 3.26 -9.32
N GLY A 158 13.04 2.44 -10.26
CA GLY A 158 13.33 2.57 -11.69
C GLY A 158 14.03 1.37 -12.30
N GLU A 159 14.66 1.61 -13.45
CA GLU A 159 15.27 0.57 -14.28
C GLU A 159 16.78 0.39 -14.06
N ASP A 160 17.42 1.32 -13.35
CA ASP A 160 18.87 1.29 -13.14
C ASP A 160 19.23 0.54 -11.85
N PRO A 161 20.07 -0.52 -11.93
CA PRO A 161 20.47 -1.30 -10.77
C PRO A 161 21.29 -0.52 -9.74
N TYR A 162 22.11 0.45 -10.17
CA TYR A 162 22.92 1.26 -9.26
C TYR A 162 22.07 2.27 -8.50
N LEU A 163 21.21 3.02 -9.20
CA LEU A 163 20.27 3.96 -8.59
C LEU A 163 19.39 3.22 -7.57
N THR A 164 18.81 2.09 -7.98
CA THR A 164 17.97 1.25 -7.10
C THR A 164 18.76 0.78 -5.87
N SER A 165 20.04 0.41 -6.03
CA SER A 165 20.91 0.01 -4.92
C SER A 165 21.11 1.16 -3.93
N ARG A 166 21.49 2.36 -4.41
CA ARG A 166 21.79 3.51 -3.54
C ARG A 166 20.55 3.99 -2.77
N LEU A 167 19.44 4.14 -3.48
CA LEU A 167 18.16 4.51 -2.85
C LEU A 167 17.66 3.43 -1.89
N GLY A 168 17.80 2.15 -2.26
CA GLY A 168 17.47 1.03 -1.39
C GLY A 168 18.27 1.03 -0.08
N VAL A 169 19.56 1.35 -0.12
CA VAL A 169 20.42 1.50 1.09
C VAL A 169 19.87 2.62 1.99
N ALA A 170 19.52 3.77 1.43
CA ALA A 170 18.95 4.89 2.19
C ALA A 170 17.64 4.49 2.89
N VAL A 171 16.76 3.77 2.18
CA VAL A 171 15.51 3.25 2.72
C VAL A 171 15.76 2.30 3.90
N VAL A 172 16.62 1.31 3.72
CA VAL A 172 16.93 0.33 4.76
C VAL A 172 17.49 1.01 5.99
N ASN A 173 18.46 1.91 5.82
CA ASN A 173 19.10 2.63 6.93
C ASN A 173 18.11 3.54 7.67
N GLY A 174 17.23 4.24 6.96
CA GLY A 174 16.17 5.07 7.57
C GLY A 174 15.15 4.24 8.36
N LEU A 175 14.80 3.06 7.86
CA LEU A 175 13.88 2.14 8.54
C LEU A 175 14.54 1.46 9.75
N GLN A 176 15.74 0.92 9.61
CA GLN A 176 16.39 0.13 10.66
C GLN A 176 17.03 0.96 11.76
N GLY A 177 17.27 2.27 11.48
CA GLY A 177 17.95 3.18 12.41
C GLY A 177 19.47 2.93 12.44
N PRO A 178 20.21 3.63 13.31
CA PRO A 178 21.67 3.59 13.34
C PRO A 178 22.20 2.24 13.85
N ASP A 179 23.24 1.72 13.22
CA ASP A 179 23.92 0.46 13.62
C ASP A 179 24.49 0.49 15.05
N THR A 180 24.68 1.67 15.63
CA THR A 180 25.14 1.83 17.01
C THR A 180 24.04 1.62 18.05
N ALA A 181 22.77 1.56 17.62
CA ALA A 181 21.64 1.30 18.51
C ALA A 181 21.62 -0.18 18.90
N ARG A 182 21.40 -0.43 20.20
CA ARG A 182 21.26 -1.81 20.70
C ARG A 182 20.11 -2.59 20.07
N TYR A 183 19.03 -1.90 19.77
CA TYR A 183 17.83 -2.46 19.14
C TYR A 183 17.57 -1.76 17.82
N ASN A 184 17.29 -2.53 16.78
CA ASN A 184 16.86 -1.95 15.50
C ASN A 184 15.55 -1.20 15.67
N LYS A 185 15.38 -0.10 14.93
CA LYS A 185 14.15 0.69 14.98
C LYS A 185 13.00 -0.07 14.30
N LEU A 186 13.24 -0.59 13.09
CA LEU A 186 12.40 -1.56 12.39
C LEU A 186 13.29 -2.61 11.75
N HIS A 187 12.72 -3.68 11.21
CA HIS A 187 13.38 -4.52 10.23
C HIS A 187 12.81 -4.21 8.85
N ALA A 188 13.69 -3.86 7.92
CA ALA A 188 13.39 -3.70 6.50
C ALA A 188 13.49 -5.04 5.78
N CYS A 189 12.75 -5.20 4.67
CA CYS A 189 12.71 -6.40 3.87
C CYS A 189 12.92 -6.09 2.39
N ALA A 190 14.02 -6.55 1.81
CA ALA A 190 14.27 -6.42 0.38
C ALA A 190 13.38 -7.40 -0.42
N LYS A 191 12.59 -6.91 -1.37
CA LYS A 191 11.64 -7.72 -2.13
C LYS A 191 11.67 -7.37 -3.64
N HIS A 192 11.27 -8.31 -4.52
CA HIS A 192 10.98 -9.73 -4.33
C HIS A 192 12.13 -10.52 -4.94
N TYR A 193 12.80 -11.36 -4.18
CA TYR A 193 14.03 -12.08 -4.56
C TYR A 193 13.69 -13.44 -5.19
N ALA A 194 13.96 -13.69 -6.48
CA ALA A 194 14.57 -12.79 -7.42
C ALA A 194 13.98 -12.92 -8.81
N VAL A 195 14.44 -12.07 -9.74
CA VAL A 195 14.03 -12.08 -11.16
C VAL A 195 12.50 -11.98 -11.27
N HIS A 196 11.93 -10.95 -10.65
CA HIS A 196 10.50 -10.67 -10.60
C HIS A 196 10.21 -9.23 -11.03
N SER A 197 9.50 -9.05 -12.15
CA SER A 197 9.13 -7.74 -12.71
C SER A 197 7.91 -7.86 -13.64
N GLY A 198 6.85 -8.53 -13.20
CA GLY A 198 5.64 -8.84 -13.97
C GLY A 198 5.83 -9.98 -14.99
N PRO A 199 4.79 -10.37 -15.67
CA PRO A 199 3.41 -9.88 -15.55
C PRO A 199 2.68 -10.37 -14.28
N GLU A 200 1.72 -9.54 -13.81
CA GLU A 200 0.93 -9.87 -12.62
C GLU A 200 -0.10 -10.98 -12.88
N TRP A 201 -0.66 -11.08 -14.10
CA TRP A 201 -1.73 -12.05 -14.41
C TRP A 201 -1.30 -13.53 -14.37
N ASN A 202 0.01 -13.82 -14.42
CA ASN A 202 0.53 -15.20 -14.39
C ASN A 202 1.64 -15.41 -13.36
N ARG A 203 1.88 -14.47 -12.47
CA ARG A 203 3.01 -14.47 -11.51
C ARG A 203 3.10 -15.76 -10.67
N HIS A 204 1.97 -16.38 -10.37
CA HIS A 204 1.88 -17.61 -9.59
C HIS A 204 2.22 -18.91 -10.36
N SER A 205 2.44 -18.83 -11.66
CA SER A 205 2.83 -19.96 -12.51
C SER A 205 4.06 -19.66 -13.37
N PHE A 206 4.46 -18.39 -13.42
CA PHE A 206 5.54 -17.91 -14.26
C PHE A 206 6.88 -18.58 -13.92
N ASN A 207 7.69 -18.86 -14.94
CA ASN A 207 9.04 -19.37 -14.80
C ASN A 207 10.00 -18.46 -15.58
N ALA A 208 10.87 -17.76 -14.88
CA ALA A 208 11.91 -16.97 -15.49
C ALA A 208 13.04 -17.88 -15.98
N GLU A 209 13.10 -18.13 -17.29
CA GLU A 209 14.01 -19.05 -17.93
C GLU A 209 14.96 -18.34 -18.88
N ASN A 210 16.07 -19.00 -19.19
CA ASN A 210 17.08 -18.54 -20.17
C ASN A 210 17.65 -17.17 -19.83
N ILE A 211 17.77 -16.85 -18.54
CA ILE A 211 18.35 -15.61 -18.07
C ILE A 211 19.85 -15.66 -18.27
N SER A 212 20.40 -14.74 -19.07
CA SER A 212 21.84 -14.70 -19.26
C SER A 212 22.56 -14.44 -17.93
N PRO A 213 23.75 -15.03 -17.70
CA PRO A 213 24.55 -14.70 -16.51
C PRO A 213 24.79 -13.19 -16.36
N ARG A 214 24.94 -12.48 -17.46
CA ARG A 214 25.12 -11.04 -17.46
C ARG A 214 23.87 -10.33 -16.93
N ASP A 215 22.68 -10.66 -17.42
CA ASP A 215 21.44 -10.04 -17.00
C ASP A 215 21.13 -10.37 -15.52
N LEU A 216 21.41 -11.59 -15.08
CA LEU A 216 21.25 -11.99 -13.70
C LEU A 216 22.15 -11.16 -12.76
N TRP A 217 23.46 -11.10 -13.05
CA TRP A 217 24.47 -10.51 -12.18
C TRP A 217 24.64 -8.99 -12.33
N GLU A 218 24.26 -8.41 -13.47
CA GLU A 218 24.39 -6.97 -13.71
C GLU A 218 23.06 -6.21 -13.64
N THR A 219 21.91 -6.91 -13.61
CA THR A 219 20.59 -6.27 -13.60
C THR A 219 19.72 -6.73 -12.43
N TYR A 220 19.44 -8.04 -12.29
CA TYR A 220 18.45 -8.52 -11.36
C TYR A 220 18.94 -8.67 -9.90
N LEU A 221 20.20 -8.99 -9.69
CA LEU A 221 20.76 -9.26 -8.36
C LEU A 221 21.49 -8.09 -7.68
N PRO A 222 22.04 -7.07 -8.35
CA PRO A 222 22.92 -6.09 -7.71
C PRO A 222 22.29 -5.34 -6.55
N ALA A 223 21.03 -4.91 -6.66
CA ALA A 223 20.36 -4.19 -5.60
C ALA A 223 20.22 -5.05 -4.33
N PHE A 224 19.80 -6.31 -4.45
CA PHE A 224 19.71 -7.24 -3.32
C PHE A 224 21.08 -7.45 -2.66
N LYS A 225 22.12 -7.68 -3.46
CA LYS A 225 23.51 -7.84 -2.96
C LYS A 225 23.93 -6.62 -2.14
N THR A 226 23.71 -5.44 -2.68
CA THR A 226 24.06 -4.17 -2.01
C THR A 226 23.30 -4.00 -0.70
N LEU A 227 21.99 -4.28 -0.66
CA LEU A 227 21.22 -4.16 0.56
C LEU A 227 21.65 -5.18 1.64
N VAL A 228 22.05 -6.37 1.24
CA VAL A 228 22.59 -7.38 2.16
C VAL A 228 23.96 -6.97 2.70
N GLN A 229 24.87 -6.58 1.82
CA GLN A 229 26.27 -6.39 2.17
C GLN A 229 26.57 -5.00 2.77
N GLU A 230 25.92 -3.94 2.27
CA GLU A 230 26.16 -2.57 2.74
C GLU A 230 25.14 -2.15 3.82
N ALA A 231 23.84 -2.25 3.52
CA ALA A 231 22.79 -1.81 4.44
C ALA A 231 22.43 -2.81 5.53
N LYS A 232 22.95 -4.04 5.48
CA LYS A 232 22.67 -5.11 6.47
C LYS A 232 21.16 -5.30 6.65
N VAL A 233 20.42 -5.35 5.53
CA VAL A 233 18.98 -5.57 5.55
C VAL A 233 18.63 -6.82 6.36
N LYS A 234 17.61 -6.74 7.21
CA LYS A 234 17.26 -7.79 8.16
C LYS A 234 16.35 -8.87 7.61
N GLU A 235 15.60 -8.54 6.54
CA GLU A 235 14.72 -9.51 5.90
C GLU A 235 14.87 -9.46 4.37
N VAL A 236 14.62 -10.61 3.72
CA VAL A 236 14.51 -10.76 2.27
C VAL A 236 13.24 -11.54 1.97
N MET A 237 12.43 -11.05 1.04
CA MET A 237 11.23 -11.77 0.59
C MET A 237 11.49 -12.49 -0.71
N CYS A 238 11.32 -13.81 -0.73
CA CYS A 238 11.41 -14.59 -1.95
C CYS A 238 10.16 -14.43 -2.82
N ALA A 239 10.35 -14.39 -4.14
CA ALA A 239 9.32 -14.06 -5.12
C ALA A 239 8.34 -15.21 -5.39
N TYR A 240 7.19 -14.87 -6.01
CA TYR A 240 6.18 -15.85 -6.44
C TYR A 240 6.65 -16.81 -7.51
N ASN A 241 7.41 -16.31 -8.49
CA ASN A 241 7.76 -17.05 -9.70
C ASN A 241 8.77 -18.18 -9.43
N ARG A 242 8.91 -19.03 -10.44
CA ARG A 242 10.06 -19.92 -10.57
C ARG A 242 11.22 -19.18 -11.24
N PHE A 243 12.42 -19.61 -10.92
CA PHE A 243 13.65 -19.21 -11.58
C PHE A 243 14.38 -20.46 -12.06
N GLU A 244 14.60 -20.58 -13.38
CA GLU A 244 15.21 -21.77 -14.02
C GLU A 244 14.58 -23.09 -13.58
N GLY A 245 13.23 -23.09 -13.44
CA GLY A 245 12.43 -24.24 -13.04
C GLY A 245 12.19 -24.42 -11.56
N GLU A 246 13.01 -23.85 -10.69
CA GLU A 246 12.86 -23.91 -9.22
C GLU A 246 11.96 -22.79 -8.70
N PRO A 247 10.99 -23.04 -7.80
CA PRO A 247 10.31 -21.98 -7.09
C PRO A 247 11.30 -21.09 -6.35
N CYS A 248 11.22 -19.76 -6.46
CA CYS A 248 12.17 -18.86 -5.78
C CYS A 248 12.23 -19.10 -4.27
N CYS A 249 11.08 -19.41 -3.63
CA CYS A 249 11.02 -19.69 -2.19
C CYS A 249 11.50 -21.11 -1.80
N GLY A 250 11.87 -21.95 -2.76
CA GLY A 250 12.48 -23.26 -2.56
C GLY A 250 13.80 -23.42 -3.28
N SER A 251 14.35 -22.34 -3.85
CA SER A 251 15.59 -22.44 -4.63
C SER A 251 16.84 -22.46 -3.74
N ASN A 252 17.51 -23.60 -3.73
CA ASN A 252 18.81 -23.74 -3.05
C ASN A 252 19.85 -22.76 -3.63
N ARG A 253 19.85 -22.60 -4.97
CA ARG A 253 20.78 -21.69 -5.65
C ARG A 253 20.60 -20.26 -5.18
N LEU A 254 19.37 -19.75 -5.16
CA LEU A 254 19.09 -18.37 -4.79
C LEU A 254 19.25 -18.14 -3.30
N LEU A 255 18.58 -18.93 -2.46
CA LEU A 255 18.47 -18.65 -1.03
C LEU A 255 19.65 -19.13 -0.22
N THR A 256 20.23 -20.31 -0.54
CA THR A 256 21.37 -20.84 0.22
C THR A 256 22.68 -20.40 -0.39
N GLN A 257 22.95 -20.79 -1.65
CA GLN A 257 24.28 -20.58 -2.24
C GLN A 257 24.60 -19.10 -2.45
N ILE A 258 23.69 -18.33 -3.09
CA ILE A 258 23.94 -16.91 -3.40
C ILE A 258 23.67 -16.04 -2.18
N LEU A 259 22.45 -16.09 -1.62
CA LEU A 259 22.06 -15.15 -0.56
C LEU A 259 22.82 -15.39 0.74
N ARG A 260 22.88 -16.62 1.22
CA ARG A 260 23.50 -16.92 2.52
C ARG A 260 24.99 -17.18 2.43
N ASP A 261 25.43 -18.09 1.57
CA ASP A 261 26.83 -18.53 1.54
C ASP A 261 27.74 -17.48 0.87
N GLU A 262 27.35 -16.94 -0.29
CA GLU A 262 28.18 -15.99 -1.02
C GLU A 262 28.08 -14.57 -0.44
N TRP A 263 26.84 -14.09 -0.13
CA TRP A 263 26.66 -12.72 0.34
C TRP A 263 26.68 -12.57 1.85
N GLY A 264 26.59 -13.67 2.60
CA GLY A 264 26.66 -13.68 4.06
C GLY A 264 25.39 -13.21 4.75
N PHE A 265 24.20 -13.41 4.15
CA PHE A 265 22.94 -13.03 4.76
C PHE A 265 22.58 -13.93 5.95
N ASP A 266 22.47 -13.34 7.14
CA ASP A 266 22.12 -14.04 8.39
C ASP A 266 20.70 -13.72 8.91
N GLY A 267 19.95 -12.89 8.16
CA GLY A 267 18.59 -12.47 8.50
C GLY A 267 17.49 -13.48 8.15
N VAL A 268 16.27 -13.01 8.20
CA VAL A 268 15.04 -13.79 7.95
C VAL A 268 14.67 -13.76 6.47
N VAL A 269 14.36 -14.92 5.89
CA VAL A 269 13.71 -15.01 4.58
C VAL A 269 12.22 -15.26 4.80
N VAL A 270 11.38 -14.39 4.24
CA VAL A 270 9.92 -14.53 4.24
C VAL A 270 9.43 -14.87 2.83
N SER A 271 8.43 -15.75 2.72
CA SER A 271 7.78 -15.99 1.44
C SER A 271 6.83 -14.85 1.08
N ASP A 272 6.68 -14.55 -0.20
CA ASP A 272 5.53 -13.79 -0.65
C ASP A 272 4.22 -14.57 -0.38
N CYS A 273 3.07 -13.85 -0.33
CA CYS A 273 1.84 -14.40 0.22
C CYS A 273 1.21 -15.48 -0.67
N GLY A 274 1.29 -16.73 -0.20
CA GLY A 274 0.84 -17.91 -0.93
C GLY A 274 1.91 -18.56 -1.81
N ALA A 275 3.12 -17.98 -1.90
CA ALA A 275 4.17 -18.50 -2.79
C ALA A 275 4.55 -19.96 -2.51
N VAL A 276 4.58 -20.41 -1.25
CA VAL A 276 4.82 -21.82 -0.92
C VAL A 276 3.65 -22.71 -1.32
N SER A 277 2.43 -22.19 -1.27
CA SER A 277 1.25 -22.92 -1.76
C SER A 277 1.29 -23.13 -3.27
N ASP A 278 1.94 -22.23 -4.01
CA ASP A 278 2.09 -22.35 -5.46
C ASP A 278 2.91 -23.59 -5.88
N PHE A 279 3.79 -24.12 -5.02
CA PHE A 279 4.60 -25.29 -5.33
C PHE A 279 3.77 -26.54 -5.65
N TRP A 280 2.62 -26.70 -4.97
CA TRP A 280 1.81 -27.91 -5.04
C TRP A 280 0.39 -27.69 -5.58
N GLN A 281 -0.10 -26.45 -5.64
CA GLN A 281 -1.43 -26.18 -6.16
C GLN A 281 -1.51 -26.35 -7.67
N LYS A 282 -2.64 -26.90 -8.15
CA LYS A 282 -2.92 -27.08 -9.58
C LYS A 282 -2.94 -25.75 -10.32
N ARG A 283 -2.42 -25.73 -11.53
CA ARG A 283 -2.29 -24.54 -12.41
C ARG A 283 -1.35 -23.47 -11.87
N LYS A 284 -0.50 -23.85 -10.92
CA LYS A 284 0.58 -23.05 -10.37
C LYS A 284 1.94 -23.66 -10.76
N HIS A 285 2.85 -23.87 -9.82
CA HIS A 285 4.16 -24.47 -10.14
C HIS A 285 4.07 -25.99 -10.39
N GLU A 286 3.23 -26.70 -9.64
CA GLU A 286 3.06 -28.15 -9.68
C GLU A 286 4.39 -28.94 -9.53
N THR A 287 5.35 -28.40 -8.77
CA THR A 287 6.67 -28.99 -8.52
C THR A 287 6.64 -30.00 -7.36
N HIS A 288 5.63 -29.92 -6.49
CA HIS A 288 5.48 -30.77 -5.31
C HIS A 288 4.09 -31.42 -5.25
N PRO A 289 3.99 -32.62 -4.66
CA PRO A 289 2.71 -33.33 -4.60
C PRO A 289 1.71 -32.74 -3.59
N ASP A 290 2.21 -32.11 -2.50
CA ASP A 290 1.39 -31.66 -1.39
C ASP A 290 2.06 -30.54 -0.55
N ALA A 291 1.31 -30.03 0.42
CA ALA A 291 1.76 -28.95 1.32
C ALA A 291 2.92 -29.37 2.24
N ALA A 292 2.98 -30.65 2.66
CA ALA A 292 4.03 -31.11 3.57
C ALA A 292 5.40 -31.15 2.88
N SER A 293 5.46 -31.69 1.67
CA SER A 293 6.68 -31.71 0.85
C SER A 293 7.11 -30.31 0.43
N ALA A 294 6.16 -29.46 0.02
CA ALA A 294 6.44 -28.06 -0.32
C ALA A 294 7.01 -27.26 0.88
N SER A 295 6.42 -27.44 2.06
CA SER A 295 6.88 -26.78 3.27
C SER A 295 8.27 -27.26 3.70
N ALA A 296 8.54 -28.57 3.63
CA ALA A 296 9.85 -29.12 3.93
C ALA A 296 10.92 -28.56 2.99
N ASP A 297 10.65 -28.55 1.68
CA ASP A 297 11.58 -28.02 0.67
C ASP A 297 11.87 -26.54 0.87
N ALA A 298 10.85 -25.73 1.11
CA ALA A 298 11.01 -24.28 1.35
C ALA A 298 11.89 -24.01 2.60
N VAL A 299 11.66 -24.72 3.72
CA VAL A 299 12.46 -24.55 4.95
C VAL A 299 13.90 -25.04 4.74
N LEU A 300 14.08 -26.20 4.11
CA LEU A 300 15.41 -26.78 3.85
C LEU A 300 16.27 -25.88 2.99
N ASN A 301 15.68 -25.16 2.06
CA ASN A 301 16.37 -24.23 1.17
C ASN A 301 16.45 -22.80 1.72
N GLY A 302 15.87 -22.49 2.87
CA GLY A 302 16.15 -21.28 3.63
C GLY A 302 15.03 -20.27 3.79
N THR A 303 13.77 -20.61 3.44
CA THR A 303 12.59 -19.76 3.72
C THR A 303 12.13 -19.98 5.16
N ASP A 304 12.25 -18.94 5.99
CA ASP A 304 12.06 -19.02 7.45
C ASP A 304 10.60 -18.72 7.86
N VAL A 305 9.91 -17.79 7.18
CA VAL A 305 8.51 -17.40 7.46
C VAL A 305 7.65 -17.60 6.23
N GLU A 306 6.51 -18.22 6.39
CA GLU A 306 5.50 -18.30 5.33
C GLU A 306 4.41 -17.23 5.50
N CYS A 307 4.17 -16.42 4.47
CA CYS A 307 2.92 -15.72 4.30
C CYS A 307 1.91 -16.63 3.61
N GLY A 308 1.23 -17.46 4.38
CA GLY A 308 0.34 -18.50 3.82
C GLY A 308 -0.19 -19.45 4.88
N ASN A 309 -0.45 -20.70 4.46
CA ASN A 309 -0.98 -21.75 5.33
C ASN A 309 -0.26 -23.10 5.20
N SER A 310 0.72 -23.22 4.29
CA SER A 310 1.38 -24.52 4.02
C SER A 310 2.22 -24.98 5.20
N TYR A 311 2.88 -24.08 5.93
CA TYR A 311 3.71 -24.39 7.10
C TYR A 311 2.96 -25.01 8.29
N LYS A 312 1.61 -24.97 8.27
CA LYS A 312 0.80 -25.79 9.19
C LYS A 312 1.05 -27.29 9.02
N SER A 313 1.56 -27.70 7.85
CA SER A 313 1.91 -29.08 7.54
C SER A 313 3.33 -29.50 7.97
N LEU A 314 4.15 -28.60 8.55
CA LEU A 314 5.50 -28.91 9.00
C LEU A 314 5.55 -30.05 10.05
N PRO A 315 4.65 -30.12 11.05
CA PRO A 315 4.62 -31.29 11.96
C PRO A 315 4.37 -32.62 11.23
N ASP A 316 3.56 -32.62 10.20
CA ASP A 316 3.30 -33.80 9.39
C ASP A 316 4.49 -34.14 8.47
N ALA A 317 5.19 -33.13 7.95
CA ALA A 317 6.44 -33.30 7.20
C ALA A 317 7.53 -33.97 8.08
N VAL A 318 7.64 -33.58 9.35
CA VAL A 318 8.57 -34.22 10.32
C VAL A 318 8.17 -35.68 10.56
N LYS A 319 6.90 -35.98 10.79
CA LYS A 319 6.40 -37.36 10.96
C LYS A 319 6.66 -38.24 9.73
N ALA A 320 6.57 -37.63 8.54
CA ALA A 320 6.86 -38.32 7.26
C ALA A 320 8.37 -38.45 6.98
N GLY A 321 9.25 -37.87 7.79
CA GLY A 321 10.70 -37.89 7.60
C GLY A 321 11.21 -37.02 6.47
N LEU A 322 10.42 -36.05 6.01
CA LEU A 322 10.79 -35.10 4.94
C LEU A 322 11.71 -34.01 5.44
N ILE A 323 11.61 -33.66 6.72
CA ILE A 323 12.46 -32.68 7.43
C ILE A 323 12.60 -33.12 8.89
N THR A 324 13.67 -32.69 9.55
CA THR A 324 13.87 -32.92 10.99
C THR A 324 13.51 -31.69 11.80
N GLU A 325 13.16 -31.89 13.09
CA GLU A 325 12.93 -30.77 14.00
C GLU A 325 14.16 -29.86 14.14
N ASN A 326 15.37 -30.41 14.16
CA ASN A 326 16.61 -29.63 14.21
C ASN A 326 16.80 -28.71 12.99
N GLN A 327 16.29 -29.08 11.82
CA GLN A 327 16.32 -28.21 10.63
C GLN A 327 15.30 -27.08 10.73
N ILE A 328 14.13 -27.33 11.32
CA ILE A 328 13.14 -26.30 11.67
C ILE A 328 13.72 -25.32 12.69
N ASP A 329 14.49 -25.81 13.67
CA ASP A 329 15.11 -24.99 14.72
C ASP A 329 16.00 -23.88 14.16
N ILE A 330 16.65 -24.09 13.01
CA ILE A 330 17.49 -23.09 12.37
C ILE A 330 16.65 -21.85 11.98
N SER A 331 15.51 -22.06 11.37
CA SER A 331 14.59 -20.97 10.98
C SER A 331 13.96 -20.32 12.21
N VAL A 332 13.44 -21.11 13.14
CA VAL A 332 12.82 -20.57 14.38
C VAL A 332 13.81 -19.72 15.17
N LYS A 333 15.08 -20.13 15.27
CA LYS A 333 16.12 -19.35 15.93
C LYS A 333 16.29 -17.96 15.28
N ARG A 334 16.31 -17.89 13.94
CA ARG A 334 16.38 -16.60 13.21
C ARG A 334 15.19 -15.69 13.55
N LEU A 335 13.99 -16.25 13.58
CA LEU A 335 12.78 -15.49 13.93
C LEU A 335 12.83 -14.94 15.36
N LEU A 336 13.23 -15.76 16.32
CA LEU A 336 13.38 -15.35 17.72
C LEU A 336 14.46 -14.26 17.88
N LYS A 337 15.63 -14.46 17.24
CA LYS A 337 16.70 -13.46 17.21
C LYS A 337 16.19 -12.12 16.66
N ALA A 338 15.49 -12.13 15.53
CA ALA A 338 14.95 -10.92 14.92
C ALA A 338 13.98 -10.17 15.87
N ARG A 339 13.09 -10.87 16.58
CA ARG A 339 12.19 -10.27 17.57
C ARG A 339 12.95 -9.68 18.76
N PHE A 340 14.02 -10.33 19.22
CA PHE A 340 14.88 -9.77 20.29
C PHE A 340 15.70 -8.58 19.80
N GLU A 341 16.20 -8.58 18.56
CA GLU A 341 16.90 -7.43 17.97
C GLU A 341 15.99 -6.20 17.82
N LEU A 342 14.69 -6.39 17.57
CA LEU A 342 13.69 -5.33 17.57
C LEU A 342 13.36 -4.79 18.97
N GLY A 343 13.69 -5.54 20.03
CA GLY A 343 13.33 -5.19 21.40
C GLY A 343 11.83 -5.08 21.63
N GLU A 344 11.02 -5.88 20.92
CA GLU A 344 9.55 -5.79 21.02
C GLU A 344 9.01 -6.20 22.40
N MET A 345 9.76 -7.04 23.09
CA MET A 345 9.46 -7.53 24.43
C MET A 345 10.14 -6.73 25.55
N ASP A 346 10.91 -5.73 25.18
CA ASP A 346 11.77 -4.95 26.09
C ASP A 346 11.42 -3.48 26.05
N GLU A 347 11.59 -2.77 27.17
CA GLU A 347 11.66 -1.28 27.13
C GLU A 347 12.97 -0.85 26.49
N ASN A 348 12.92 0.05 25.54
CA ASN A 348 14.07 0.52 24.78
C ASN A 348 13.94 1.98 24.35
N VAL A 349 14.98 2.54 23.73
CA VAL A 349 15.05 3.96 23.33
C VAL A 349 13.92 4.39 22.38
N TRP A 350 13.39 3.48 21.58
CA TRP A 350 12.32 3.76 20.63
C TRP A 350 10.93 3.80 21.29
N THR A 351 10.80 3.30 22.52
CA THR A 351 9.54 3.37 23.28
C THR A 351 9.17 4.79 23.73
N GLY A 352 10.10 5.78 23.63
CA GLY A 352 9.89 7.21 23.89
C GLY A 352 9.22 8.02 22.77
N ILE A 353 9.07 7.48 21.55
CA ILE A 353 8.52 8.23 20.40
C ILE A 353 7.03 8.52 20.60
N SER A 354 6.63 9.81 20.61
CA SER A 354 5.24 10.24 20.81
C SER A 354 4.35 9.91 19.61
N SER A 355 3.05 9.70 19.88
CA SER A 355 2.04 9.57 18.80
C SER A 355 1.87 10.86 17.98
N ASP A 356 2.34 12.00 18.48
CA ASP A 356 2.21 13.30 17.80
C ASP A 356 3.09 13.42 16.55
N VAL A 357 4.03 12.47 16.34
CA VAL A 357 4.83 12.42 15.12
C VAL A 357 4.01 11.97 13.90
N VAL A 358 2.90 11.23 14.12
CA VAL A 358 2.09 10.64 13.04
C VAL A 358 1.39 11.74 12.25
N ASP A 359 1.70 11.83 10.96
CA ASP A 359 1.23 12.89 10.05
C ASP A 359 1.43 14.30 10.64
N SER A 360 2.54 14.50 11.35
CA SER A 360 2.89 15.76 11.99
C SER A 360 3.15 16.87 10.97
N PRO A 361 3.07 18.17 11.37
CA PRO A 361 3.45 19.27 10.48
C PRO A 361 4.86 19.11 9.89
N LYS A 362 5.81 18.57 10.66
CA LYS A 362 7.17 18.28 10.19
C LYS A 362 7.16 17.22 9.08
N HIS A 363 6.42 16.12 9.26
CA HIS A 363 6.35 15.05 8.27
C HIS A 363 5.58 15.50 7.01
N ARG A 364 4.54 16.32 7.15
CA ARG A 364 3.85 16.93 6.00
C ARG A 364 4.75 17.87 5.20
N GLN A 365 5.61 18.64 5.89
CA GLN A 365 6.60 19.49 5.21
C GLN A 365 7.65 18.65 4.48
N LEU A 366 8.10 17.55 5.07
CA LEU A 366 9.01 16.60 4.43
C LEU A 366 8.37 15.94 3.20
N ALA A 367 7.07 15.59 3.28
CA ALA A 367 6.33 15.07 2.14
C ALA A 367 6.23 16.09 0.99
N LEU A 368 6.05 17.37 1.30
CA LEU A 368 6.08 18.43 0.30
C LEU A 368 7.46 18.60 -0.33
N GLN A 369 8.52 18.58 0.47
CA GLN A 369 9.89 18.66 -0.05
C GLN A 369 10.17 17.51 -0.99
N MET A 370 9.87 16.27 -0.58
CA MET A 370 10.04 15.10 -1.42
C MET A 370 9.22 15.20 -2.71
N ALA A 371 7.96 15.64 -2.62
CA ALA A 371 7.11 15.83 -3.80
C ALA A 371 7.68 16.84 -4.80
N ARG A 372 8.26 17.95 -4.33
CA ARG A 372 8.93 18.94 -5.17
C ARG A 372 10.08 18.33 -5.97
N GLU A 373 10.93 17.54 -5.31
CA GLU A 373 12.12 16.96 -5.92
C GLU A 373 11.81 15.86 -6.93
N THR A 374 10.62 15.26 -6.87
CA THR A 374 10.17 14.27 -7.85
C THR A 374 9.69 14.88 -9.17
N MET A 375 9.33 16.17 -9.20
CA MET A 375 8.75 16.81 -10.38
C MET A 375 9.74 16.85 -11.54
N THR A 376 9.39 16.18 -12.65
CA THR A 376 10.27 16.00 -13.80
C THR A 376 9.71 16.73 -15.03
N LEU A 377 10.33 17.83 -15.41
CA LEU A 377 9.93 18.61 -16.59
C LEU A 377 10.48 17.97 -17.87
N LEU A 378 9.60 17.36 -18.67
CA LEU A 378 9.95 16.66 -19.89
C LEU A 378 10.06 17.58 -21.09
N GLN A 379 9.25 18.64 -21.13
CA GLN A 379 9.18 19.59 -22.25
C GLN A 379 8.71 20.96 -21.75
N ASN A 380 9.28 22.03 -22.29
CA ASN A 380 8.87 23.42 -22.08
C ASN A 380 9.14 24.26 -23.33
N ASN A 381 8.34 24.09 -24.38
CA ASN A 381 8.44 24.81 -25.64
C ASN A 381 7.99 26.25 -25.48
N ASN A 382 8.63 27.16 -26.17
CA ASN A 382 8.35 28.60 -26.16
C ASN A 382 8.35 29.23 -24.74
N ASN A 383 9.01 28.57 -23.76
CA ASN A 383 9.05 29.03 -22.38
C ASN A 383 7.64 29.33 -21.83
N ILE A 384 6.67 28.43 -22.08
CA ILE A 384 5.30 28.57 -21.53
C ILE A 384 5.29 28.53 -20.01
N LEU A 385 6.16 27.74 -19.42
CA LEU A 385 6.39 27.73 -17.97
C LEU A 385 7.58 28.62 -17.61
N PRO A 386 7.53 29.35 -16.49
CA PRO A 386 6.41 29.42 -15.54
C PRO A 386 5.22 30.22 -16.07
N LEU A 387 4.00 29.84 -15.59
CA LEU A 387 2.75 30.53 -15.93
C LEU A 387 2.63 31.86 -15.20
N SER A 388 1.98 32.83 -15.85
CA SER A 388 1.61 34.08 -15.19
C SER A 388 0.54 33.86 -14.12
N LYS A 389 0.73 34.44 -12.92
CA LYS A 389 -0.27 34.45 -11.82
C LYS A 389 -1.51 35.31 -12.16
N GLN A 390 -1.52 36.00 -13.30
CA GLN A 390 -2.65 36.76 -13.83
C GLN A 390 -3.37 36.07 -15.00
N ALA A 391 -2.81 34.95 -15.47
CA ALA A 391 -3.40 34.22 -16.61
C ALA A 391 -4.78 33.66 -16.28
N LYS A 392 -5.65 33.62 -17.29
CA LYS A 392 -6.92 32.88 -17.25
C LYS A 392 -6.62 31.43 -17.66
N ILE A 393 -6.87 30.50 -16.76
CA ILE A 393 -6.47 29.09 -16.91
C ILE A 393 -7.69 28.19 -16.82
N ALA A 394 -7.78 27.22 -17.72
CA ALA A 394 -8.66 26.08 -17.57
C ALA A 394 -7.84 24.89 -17.05
N LEU A 395 -8.19 24.38 -15.88
CA LEU A 395 -7.68 23.14 -15.33
C LEU A 395 -8.68 22.02 -15.62
N ILE A 396 -8.27 21.06 -16.44
CA ILE A 396 -9.15 19.97 -16.89
C ILE A 396 -8.46 18.60 -16.76
N GLY A 397 -9.22 17.55 -16.92
CA GLY A 397 -8.72 16.18 -16.91
C GLY A 397 -9.03 15.40 -15.63
N PRO A 398 -8.91 14.06 -15.68
CA PRO A 398 -9.36 13.18 -14.61
C PRO A 398 -8.58 13.34 -13.29
N ASN A 399 -7.31 13.75 -13.37
CA ASN A 399 -6.41 13.84 -12.21
C ASN A 399 -6.36 15.25 -11.58
N ALA A 400 -7.13 16.21 -12.11
CA ALA A 400 -7.09 17.59 -11.64
C ALA A 400 -7.54 17.78 -10.19
N ASN A 401 -8.51 16.99 -9.74
CA ASN A 401 -9.07 17.06 -8.38
C ASN A 401 -9.25 15.66 -7.74
N ASP A 402 -8.39 14.71 -8.09
CA ASP A 402 -8.40 13.37 -7.50
C ASP A 402 -7.33 13.28 -6.41
N SER A 403 -7.77 13.22 -5.15
CA SER A 403 -6.87 13.08 -3.99
C SER A 403 -6.33 11.67 -3.83
N VAL A 404 -7.12 10.65 -4.17
CA VAL A 404 -6.78 9.24 -3.97
C VAL A 404 -5.74 8.76 -4.98
N MET A 405 -5.84 9.23 -6.23
CA MET A 405 -4.87 8.94 -7.28
C MET A 405 -3.45 9.30 -6.86
N GLN A 406 -3.27 10.42 -6.14
CA GLN A 406 -1.95 10.89 -5.73
C GLN A 406 -1.23 9.94 -4.74
N TRP A 407 -1.97 9.07 -4.04
CA TRP A 407 -1.39 8.22 -3.00
C TRP A 407 -0.61 7.02 -3.54
N GLY A 408 -0.82 6.60 -4.80
CA GLY A 408 -0.24 5.34 -5.27
C GLY A 408 -0.89 4.11 -4.59
N ASN A 409 -0.28 2.93 -4.78
CA ASN A 409 -0.68 1.74 -4.04
C ASN A 409 0.06 1.65 -2.68
N TYR A 410 -0.34 0.74 -1.79
CA TYR A 410 0.26 0.55 -0.46
C TYR A 410 0.39 1.84 0.37
N ASN A 411 -0.67 2.60 0.46
CA ASN A 411 -0.75 3.88 1.19
C ASN A 411 -1.42 3.76 2.56
N GLY A 412 -1.14 4.73 3.43
CA GLY A 412 -1.95 5.10 4.58
C GLY A 412 -3.03 6.10 4.21
N LEU A 413 -3.66 6.72 5.22
CA LEU A 413 -4.65 7.78 5.04
C LEU A 413 -4.08 9.07 5.64
N PRO A 414 -3.71 10.07 4.83
CA PRO A 414 -3.21 11.35 5.35
C PRO A 414 -4.38 12.16 5.93
N SER A 415 -4.08 13.09 6.85
CA SER A 415 -5.10 13.99 7.39
C SER A 415 -5.68 14.94 6.35
N HIS A 416 -4.91 15.26 5.31
CA HIS A 416 -5.31 16.10 4.19
C HIS A 416 -4.44 15.81 2.96
N THR A 417 -5.05 15.83 1.78
CA THR A 417 -4.36 15.74 0.50
C THR A 417 -4.63 16.99 -0.31
N ILE A 418 -3.59 17.67 -0.72
CA ILE A 418 -3.69 18.87 -1.56
C ILE A 418 -3.78 18.42 -3.01
N THR A 419 -4.97 18.54 -3.62
CA THR A 419 -5.16 18.25 -5.05
C THR A 419 -4.54 19.34 -5.92
N LEU A 420 -4.37 19.07 -7.23
CA LEU A 420 -3.87 20.11 -8.14
C LEU A 420 -4.82 21.29 -8.19
N LEU A 421 -6.13 21.07 -8.17
CA LEU A 421 -7.12 22.14 -8.11
C LEU A 421 -6.91 23.03 -6.88
N GLU A 422 -6.76 22.42 -5.70
CA GLU A 422 -6.48 23.16 -4.46
C GLU A 422 -5.14 23.91 -4.53
N GLY A 423 -4.11 23.27 -5.06
CA GLY A 423 -2.80 23.91 -5.28
C GLY A 423 -2.88 25.14 -6.17
N MET A 424 -3.61 25.04 -7.30
CA MET A 424 -3.83 26.15 -8.23
C MET A 424 -4.64 27.31 -7.63
N GLN A 425 -5.62 27.02 -6.77
CA GLN A 425 -6.45 28.04 -6.10
C GLN A 425 -5.64 28.93 -5.16
N ARG A 426 -4.44 28.54 -4.74
CA ARG A 426 -3.52 29.38 -3.95
C ARG A 426 -2.84 30.46 -4.79
N TYR A 427 -2.78 30.29 -6.09
CA TYR A 427 -2.11 31.19 -7.04
C TYR A 427 -3.08 32.08 -7.83
N LEU A 428 -4.27 31.58 -8.11
CA LEU A 428 -5.22 32.21 -9.01
C LEU A 428 -6.52 32.58 -8.28
N PRO A 429 -7.06 33.79 -8.53
CA PRO A 429 -8.41 34.09 -8.08
C PRO A 429 -9.41 33.20 -8.81
N THR A 430 -10.56 32.94 -8.20
CA THR A 430 -11.61 32.07 -8.74
C THR A 430 -12.10 32.55 -10.16
N SER A 431 -12.06 33.85 -10.42
CA SER A 431 -12.39 34.41 -11.73
C SER A 431 -11.44 34.00 -12.86
N ASN A 432 -10.24 33.59 -12.55
CA ASN A 432 -9.18 33.24 -13.49
C ASN A 432 -8.94 31.72 -13.61
N LEU A 433 -9.65 30.91 -12.84
CA LEU A 433 -9.50 29.45 -12.84
C LEU A 433 -10.85 28.79 -13.16
N ILE A 434 -10.93 28.16 -14.32
CA ILE A 434 -12.06 27.30 -14.71
C ILE A 434 -11.63 25.85 -14.41
N TYR A 435 -12.44 25.10 -13.68
CA TYR A 435 -12.21 23.68 -13.46
C TYR A 435 -13.31 22.83 -14.06
N GLU A 436 -12.94 21.84 -14.88
CA GLU A 436 -13.84 20.83 -15.41
C GLU A 436 -13.13 19.47 -15.56
N PRO A 437 -13.69 18.38 -15.06
CA PRO A 437 -13.05 17.06 -15.17
C PRO A 437 -13.01 16.50 -16.60
N VAL A 438 -13.87 16.90 -17.47
CA VAL A 438 -14.05 16.64 -18.91
C VAL A 438 -14.12 15.16 -19.35
N CYS A 439 -13.30 14.27 -18.83
CA CYS A 439 -13.31 12.83 -19.13
C CYS A 439 -12.86 12.01 -17.93
N GLY A 440 -13.17 10.71 -17.92
CA GLY A 440 -12.56 9.73 -17.05
C GLY A 440 -11.15 9.33 -17.51
N HIS A 441 -10.54 8.39 -16.81
CA HIS A 441 -9.22 7.88 -17.21
C HIS A 441 -9.29 7.11 -18.53
N THR A 442 -10.22 6.15 -18.65
CA THR A 442 -10.39 5.26 -19.81
C THR A 442 -11.77 5.35 -20.43
N ASP A 443 -12.77 5.84 -19.69
CA ASP A 443 -14.16 5.82 -20.08
C ASP A 443 -14.55 7.03 -20.91
N SER A 444 -15.42 6.81 -21.91
CA SER A 444 -16.06 7.86 -22.69
C SER A 444 -17.21 8.55 -21.96
N THR A 445 -17.54 8.08 -20.76
CA THR A 445 -18.52 8.69 -19.86
C THR A 445 -17.84 9.20 -18.60
N LEU A 446 -18.33 10.31 -18.09
CA LEU A 446 -17.87 10.89 -16.83
C LEU A 446 -18.95 10.69 -15.77
N PHE A 447 -18.57 10.16 -14.61
CA PHE A 447 -19.45 10.14 -13.46
C PHE A 447 -19.37 11.50 -12.75
N ILE A 448 -20.48 12.21 -12.74
CA ILE A 448 -20.62 13.50 -12.05
C ILE A 448 -21.34 13.24 -10.74
N SER A 449 -20.63 13.39 -9.63
CA SER A 449 -21.23 13.25 -8.31
C SER A 449 -22.29 14.32 -8.05
N LEU A 450 -23.42 13.88 -7.53
CA LEU A 450 -24.51 14.72 -7.04
C LEU A 450 -24.62 14.66 -5.50
N PHE A 451 -23.63 14.10 -4.82
CA PHE A 451 -23.62 13.96 -3.38
C PHE A 451 -23.82 15.29 -2.64
N ASN A 452 -23.23 16.36 -3.16
CA ASN A 452 -23.36 17.71 -2.61
C ASN A 452 -24.74 18.38 -2.89
N LYS A 453 -25.60 17.73 -3.68
CA LYS A 453 -27.02 18.12 -3.90
C LYS A 453 -27.95 17.42 -2.92
N CYS A 454 -27.42 16.50 -2.12
CA CYS A 454 -28.11 15.93 -0.99
C CYS A 454 -27.99 16.87 0.21
N SER A 455 -29.02 16.96 1.04
CA SER A 455 -29.01 17.86 2.19
C SER A 455 -29.75 17.28 3.39
N THR A 456 -29.37 17.76 4.55
CA THR A 456 -29.98 17.50 5.85
C THR A 456 -30.28 18.82 6.56
N SER A 457 -30.88 18.81 7.74
CA SER A 457 -31.01 20.00 8.57
C SER A 457 -29.68 20.62 9.00
N GLU A 458 -28.58 19.86 8.92
CA GLU A 458 -27.24 20.28 9.35
C GLU A 458 -26.34 20.77 8.20
N GLY A 459 -26.79 20.60 6.93
CA GLY A 459 -26.06 21.02 5.76
C GLY A 459 -26.11 20.05 4.60
N ASN A 460 -25.22 20.25 3.62
CA ASN A 460 -25.15 19.36 2.47
C ASN A 460 -24.52 18.02 2.82
N GLY A 461 -24.97 16.96 2.14
CA GLY A 461 -24.49 15.59 2.30
C GLY A 461 -25.42 14.73 3.15
N PHE A 462 -24.89 13.87 4.00
CA PHE A 462 -25.62 12.87 4.76
C PHE A 462 -25.37 13.01 6.26
N HIS A 463 -26.43 12.89 7.05
CA HIS A 463 -26.34 12.70 8.49
C HIS A 463 -26.12 11.21 8.78
N SER A 464 -25.10 10.89 9.56
CA SER A 464 -24.66 9.53 9.88
C SER A 464 -24.81 9.26 11.36
N THR A 465 -25.50 8.17 11.72
CA THR A 465 -25.69 7.71 13.11
C THR A 465 -25.02 6.34 13.26
N TYR A 466 -24.25 6.13 14.33
CA TYR A 466 -23.46 4.92 14.55
C TYR A 466 -23.78 4.21 15.86
N TRP A 467 -23.78 2.87 15.84
CA TRP A 467 -23.96 1.99 17.02
C TRP A 467 -22.82 0.96 17.10
N ASN A 468 -22.31 0.72 18.31
CA ASN A 468 -21.32 -0.33 18.57
C ASN A 468 -21.98 -1.73 18.72
N ASN A 469 -22.95 -2.00 17.86
CA ASN A 469 -23.59 -3.29 17.64
C ASN A 469 -24.08 -3.36 16.19
N ASN A 470 -24.42 -4.55 15.72
CA ASN A 470 -24.87 -4.76 14.34
C ASN A 470 -26.41 -4.82 14.18
N THR A 471 -27.15 -4.30 15.15
CA THR A 471 -28.61 -4.37 15.22
C THR A 471 -29.30 -3.01 15.20
N PHE A 472 -28.57 -1.89 15.10
CA PHE A 472 -29.08 -0.50 15.13
C PHE A 472 -29.88 -0.19 16.38
N THR A 473 -29.53 -0.78 17.56
CA THR A 473 -30.31 -0.69 18.79
C THR A 473 -29.50 -0.01 19.90
N GLY A 474 -30.25 0.56 20.85
CA GLY A 474 -29.67 1.27 22.01
C GLY A 474 -29.28 2.72 21.67
N GLU A 475 -28.50 3.32 22.53
CA GLU A 475 -28.04 4.69 22.41
C GLU A 475 -26.97 4.78 21.31
N ALA A 476 -27.06 5.80 20.43
CA ALA A 476 -26.07 6.04 19.42
C ALA A 476 -24.73 6.44 20.03
N VAL A 477 -23.65 5.90 19.50
CA VAL A 477 -22.28 6.21 19.98
C VAL A 477 -21.85 7.61 19.55
N THR A 478 -22.18 7.97 18.29
CA THR A 478 -21.86 9.27 17.71
C THR A 478 -22.73 9.53 16.49
N GLU A 479 -22.89 10.80 16.19
CA GLU A 479 -23.55 11.30 14.98
C GLU A 479 -22.60 12.26 14.27
N VAL A 480 -22.54 12.20 12.93
CA VAL A 480 -21.60 12.98 12.13
C VAL A 480 -22.25 13.40 10.81
N GLN A 481 -22.12 14.69 10.47
CA GLN A 481 -22.50 15.18 9.13
C GLN A 481 -21.38 14.85 8.12
N GLN A 482 -21.71 14.11 7.08
CA GLN A 482 -20.81 13.75 5.98
C GLN A 482 -21.07 14.63 4.77
N SER A 483 -20.17 15.55 4.48
CA SER A 483 -20.29 16.51 3.37
C SER A 483 -19.67 16.03 2.05
N THR A 484 -18.99 14.90 2.06
CA THR A 484 -18.32 14.31 0.90
C THR A 484 -18.72 12.85 0.71
N PRO A 485 -18.61 12.28 -0.49
CA PRO A 485 -18.80 10.87 -0.73
C PRO A 485 -18.01 10.00 0.26
N PHE A 486 -18.58 8.88 0.66
CA PHE A 486 -17.95 8.01 1.67
C PHE A 486 -16.78 7.24 1.08
N LEU A 487 -15.69 7.19 1.84
CA LEU A 487 -14.53 6.37 1.57
C LEU A 487 -14.00 5.80 2.89
N PHE A 488 -14.83 4.99 3.56
CA PHE A 488 -14.52 4.47 4.88
C PHE A 488 -13.84 3.11 4.81
N ASN A 489 -12.81 2.93 5.61
CA ASN A 489 -12.09 1.67 5.71
C ASN A 489 -11.46 1.52 7.10
N THR A 490 -11.78 0.44 7.83
CA THR A 490 -11.19 0.15 9.13
C THR A 490 -9.82 -0.52 9.04
N ASN A 491 -9.26 -0.64 7.85
CA ASN A 491 -7.91 -1.16 7.68
C ASN A 491 -6.92 -0.33 8.51
N GLY A 492 -6.05 -1.00 9.28
CA GLY A 492 -5.09 -0.31 10.14
C GLY A 492 -5.68 0.42 11.34
N ALA A 493 -6.83 -0.04 11.85
CA ALA A 493 -7.47 0.49 13.06
C ALA A 493 -8.05 1.92 12.95
N ALA A 494 -8.46 2.35 11.73
CA ALA A 494 -9.19 3.59 11.54
C ALA A 494 -10.71 3.36 11.73
N PRO A 495 -11.37 3.91 12.76
CA PRO A 495 -12.81 3.79 12.92
C PRO A 495 -13.55 4.65 11.87
N PHE A 496 -14.80 4.30 11.54
CA PHE A 496 -15.65 5.09 10.62
C PHE A 496 -16.01 6.47 11.19
N ALA A 497 -16.09 6.56 12.52
CA ALA A 497 -16.31 7.82 13.24
C ALA A 497 -15.73 7.71 14.66
N PRO A 498 -15.54 8.85 15.38
CA PRO A 498 -15.04 8.83 16.75
C PRO A 498 -15.89 7.96 17.68
N GLY A 499 -15.23 7.08 18.45
CA GLY A 499 -15.90 6.18 19.40
C GLY A 499 -16.51 4.90 18.79
N VAL A 500 -16.54 4.77 17.46
CA VAL A 500 -17.03 3.56 16.78
C VAL A 500 -15.97 2.47 16.85
N ILE A 501 -16.39 1.26 17.24
CA ILE A 501 -15.50 0.10 17.26
C ILE A 501 -15.17 -0.38 15.85
N LEU A 502 -14.04 -1.09 15.69
CA LEU A 502 -13.54 -1.52 14.37
C LEU A 502 -14.32 -2.71 13.79
N ARG A 503 -15.12 -3.41 14.59
CA ARG A 503 -15.83 -4.64 14.20
C ARG A 503 -17.17 -4.74 14.93
N GLY A 504 -18.18 -5.29 14.26
CA GLY A 504 -19.48 -5.54 14.88
C GLY A 504 -20.27 -4.27 15.18
N PHE A 505 -20.23 -3.30 14.29
CA PHE A 505 -20.96 -2.04 14.38
C PHE A 505 -22.01 -1.89 13.28
N SER A 506 -22.90 -0.94 13.43
CA SER A 506 -23.87 -0.54 12.40
C SER A 506 -23.93 0.98 12.25
N ALA A 507 -24.37 1.43 11.08
CA ALA A 507 -24.53 2.83 10.75
C ALA A 507 -25.76 3.07 9.88
N GLU A 508 -26.45 4.20 10.10
CA GLU A 508 -27.46 4.75 9.20
C GLU A 508 -26.96 6.06 8.63
N TYR A 509 -27.12 6.23 7.31
CA TYR A 509 -26.79 7.43 6.57
C TYR A 509 -28.07 7.96 5.93
N ARG A 510 -28.51 9.16 6.34
CA ARG A 510 -29.78 9.77 5.90
C ARG A 510 -29.54 11.07 5.20
N SER A 511 -30.27 11.30 4.11
CA SER A 511 -30.29 12.57 3.39
C SER A 511 -31.56 12.74 2.57
N VAL A 512 -31.79 13.94 2.09
CA VAL A 512 -32.84 14.27 1.10
C VAL A 512 -32.16 14.79 -0.15
N PHE A 513 -32.47 14.19 -1.28
CA PHE A 513 -31.98 14.62 -2.60
C PHE A 513 -33.04 15.42 -3.35
N HIS A 514 -32.66 16.57 -3.88
CA HIS A 514 -33.51 17.45 -4.65
C HIS A 514 -32.96 17.60 -6.10
N PRO A 515 -33.43 16.78 -7.05
CA PRO A 515 -32.95 16.84 -8.42
C PRO A 515 -33.41 18.13 -9.13
N GLU A 516 -32.45 18.78 -9.76
CA GLU A 516 -32.71 19.96 -10.64
C GLU A 516 -33.21 19.54 -12.03
N LYS A 517 -32.94 18.28 -12.42
CA LYS A 517 -33.29 17.72 -13.73
C LYS A 517 -34.00 16.36 -13.57
N THR A 518 -34.80 16.02 -14.58
CA THR A 518 -35.36 14.68 -14.74
C THR A 518 -34.31 13.81 -15.45
N GLU A 519 -33.71 12.88 -14.73
CA GLU A 519 -32.58 12.06 -15.24
C GLU A 519 -32.42 10.76 -14.46
N ASP A 520 -31.55 9.88 -14.93
CA ASP A 520 -31.18 8.65 -14.24
C ASP A 520 -29.98 8.88 -13.32
N VAL A 521 -30.21 8.76 -12.01
CA VAL A 521 -29.16 8.88 -10.98
C VAL A 521 -28.67 7.50 -10.60
N VAL A 522 -27.36 7.33 -10.63
CA VAL A 522 -26.66 6.08 -10.35
C VAL A 522 -26.07 6.14 -8.94
N PHE A 523 -26.43 5.20 -8.09
CA PHE A 523 -25.85 4.96 -6.77
C PHE A 523 -24.74 3.92 -6.92
N ARG A 524 -23.54 4.27 -6.53
CA ARG A 524 -22.36 3.40 -6.52
C ARG A 524 -22.02 3.03 -5.08
N ILE A 525 -22.11 1.76 -4.75
CA ILE A 525 -21.84 1.25 -3.41
C ILE A 525 -20.77 0.18 -3.50
N GLN A 526 -19.63 0.39 -2.85
CA GLN A 526 -18.60 -0.62 -2.71
C GLN A 526 -18.38 -0.88 -1.22
N MET A 527 -18.43 -2.14 -0.81
CA MET A 527 -18.44 -2.44 0.62
C MET A 527 -17.94 -3.84 0.95
N ARG A 528 -17.60 -3.99 2.23
CA ARG A 528 -17.48 -5.28 2.91
C ARG A 528 -18.35 -5.21 4.17
N GLY A 529 -19.38 -6.04 4.22
CA GLY A 529 -20.46 -6.00 5.21
C GLY A 529 -21.82 -6.17 4.53
N ALA A 530 -22.90 -5.94 5.24
CA ALA A 530 -24.25 -5.94 4.71
C ALA A 530 -24.79 -4.52 4.56
N TYR A 531 -25.65 -4.27 3.58
CA TYR A 531 -26.30 -2.98 3.43
C TYR A 531 -27.75 -3.13 2.95
N GLU A 532 -28.53 -2.08 3.21
CA GLU A 532 -29.88 -1.87 2.72
C GLU A 532 -30.00 -0.42 2.24
N LEU A 533 -30.43 -0.22 1.00
CA LEU A 533 -30.71 1.12 0.45
C LEU A 533 -32.22 1.33 0.33
N TYR A 534 -32.70 2.36 0.95
CA TYR A 534 -34.09 2.77 0.90
C TYR A 534 -34.24 4.12 0.19
N ILE A 535 -35.26 4.23 -0.67
CA ILE A 535 -35.67 5.48 -1.28
C ILE A 535 -37.15 5.73 -0.94
N ASN A 536 -37.45 6.88 -0.34
CA ASN A 536 -38.80 7.22 0.14
C ASN A 536 -39.42 6.12 1.01
N GLY A 537 -38.61 5.55 1.91
CA GLY A 537 -39.02 4.48 2.81
C GLY A 537 -39.16 3.08 2.18
N LYS A 538 -38.99 2.95 0.86
CA LYS A 538 -39.04 1.66 0.16
C LYS A 538 -37.63 1.08 0.00
N LEU A 539 -37.45 -0.18 0.42
CA LEU A 539 -36.22 -0.93 0.13
C LEU A 539 -36.07 -1.12 -1.39
N VAL A 540 -34.99 -0.62 -1.98
CA VAL A 540 -34.73 -0.68 -3.43
C VAL A 540 -33.52 -1.54 -3.80
N LYS A 541 -32.59 -1.71 -2.88
CA LYS A 541 -31.41 -2.56 -3.06
C LYS A 541 -30.87 -3.02 -1.71
N GLU A 542 -30.42 -4.25 -1.64
CA GLU A 542 -29.79 -4.81 -0.45
C GLU A 542 -28.73 -5.85 -0.80
N ASP A 543 -27.87 -6.14 0.18
CA ASP A 543 -26.96 -7.26 0.17
C ASP A 543 -26.73 -7.72 1.60
N GLU A 544 -26.90 -9.03 1.87
CA GLU A 544 -26.84 -9.60 3.22
C GLU A 544 -25.40 -9.71 3.77
N GLY A 545 -24.42 -9.37 2.97
CA GLY A 545 -23.04 -9.29 3.39
C GLY A 545 -22.13 -10.36 2.79
N ALA A 546 -21.11 -9.92 2.12
CA ALA A 546 -20.04 -10.76 1.59
C ALA A 546 -18.76 -10.63 2.42
N VAL A 547 -18.04 -11.75 2.57
CA VAL A 547 -16.69 -11.77 3.13
C VAL A 547 -15.71 -11.06 2.20
N LYS A 548 -16.03 -10.97 0.89
CA LYS A 548 -15.25 -10.24 -0.12
C LYS A 548 -15.84 -8.85 -0.34
N GLN A 549 -14.98 -7.93 -0.77
CA GLN A 549 -15.42 -6.62 -1.24
C GLN A 549 -16.31 -6.78 -2.46
N MET A 550 -17.47 -6.12 -2.42
CA MET A 550 -18.44 -6.14 -3.50
C MET A 550 -18.73 -4.73 -3.99
N THR A 551 -18.99 -4.61 -5.29
CA THR A 551 -19.48 -3.38 -5.91
C THR A 551 -20.93 -3.61 -6.33
N SER A 552 -21.80 -2.71 -5.93
CA SER A 552 -23.22 -2.71 -6.26
C SER A 552 -23.61 -1.38 -6.90
N ILE A 553 -24.43 -1.46 -7.94
CA ILE A 553 -24.95 -0.31 -8.66
C ILE A 553 -26.48 -0.37 -8.61
N TYR A 554 -27.10 0.78 -8.31
CA TYR A 554 -28.55 0.98 -8.41
C TYR A 554 -28.83 2.25 -9.19
N THR A 555 -29.75 2.20 -10.14
CA THR A 555 -30.16 3.38 -10.94
C THR A 555 -31.58 3.77 -10.59
N LEU A 556 -31.77 5.04 -10.23
CA LEU A 556 -33.06 5.65 -9.91
C LEU A 556 -33.40 6.71 -10.94
N LYS A 557 -34.55 6.58 -11.58
CA LYS A 557 -35.08 7.66 -12.40
C LYS A 557 -35.71 8.72 -11.49
N VAL A 558 -35.14 9.92 -11.48
CA VAL A 558 -35.62 11.05 -10.70
C VAL A 558 -36.33 12.06 -11.57
N GLU A 559 -37.23 12.84 -10.95
CA GLU A 559 -37.99 13.91 -11.63
C GLU A 559 -37.65 15.25 -10.99
N SER A 560 -37.37 16.26 -11.84
CA SER A 560 -37.11 17.62 -11.38
C SER A 560 -38.22 18.16 -10.46
N GLY A 561 -37.81 18.79 -9.36
CA GLY A 561 -38.71 19.40 -8.40
C GLY A 561 -39.34 18.41 -7.39
N LYS A 562 -39.09 17.11 -7.49
CA LYS A 562 -39.44 16.14 -6.45
C LYS A 562 -38.33 16.04 -5.41
N SER A 563 -38.70 15.53 -4.22
CA SER A 563 -37.74 15.20 -3.16
C SER A 563 -37.64 13.69 -3.01
N TYR A 564 -36.45 13.21 -2.74
CA TYR A 564 -36.18 11.77 -2.53
C TYR A 564 -35.48 11.58 -1.19
N ASP A 565 -36.16 10.95 -0.23
CA ASP A 565 -35.54 10.54 1.02
C ASP A 565 -34.65 9.35 0.78
N ILE A 566 -33.38 9.46 1.14
CA ILE A 566 -32.38 8.41 0.99
C ILE A 566 -31.95 7.93 2.37
N LEU A 567 -32.01 6.62 2.58
CA LEU A 567 -31.46 5.96 3.74
C LEU A 567 -30.60 4.79 3.29
N LEU A 568 -29.32 4.85 3.62
CA LEU A 568 -28.40 3.74 3.51
C LEU A 568 -28.13 3.18 4.90
N LYS A 569 -28.44 1.91 5.13
CA LYS A 569 -28.06 1.18 6.32
C LYS A 569 -26.88 0.29 6.04
N TYR A 570 -25.92 0.25 6.96
CA TYR A 570 -24.70 -0.55 6.85
C TYR A 570 -24.49 -1.36 8.13
N ARG A 571 -24.20 -2.66 7.99
CA ARG A 571 -23.87 -3.56 9.10
C ARG A 571 -22.54 -4.23 8.86
N HIS A 572 -21.68 -4.17 9.85
CA HIS A 572 -20.41 -4.88 9.85
C HIS A 572 -20.36 -5.94 10.94
N PHE A 573 -19.82 -7.13 10.64
CA PHE A 573 -19.81 -8.27 11.56
C PHE A 573 -18.41 -8.54 12.11
N ASP A 574 -17.45 -8.84 11.22
CA ASP A 574 -16.08 -9.22 11.57
C ASP A 574 -15.07 -8.70 10.54
N LYS A 575 -13.75 -8.87 10.82
CA LYS A 575 -12.64 -8.44 9.95
C LYS A 575 -12.62 -6.93 9.69
N THR A 576 -12.15 -6.53 8.49
CA THR A 576 -12.04 -5.13 8.08
C THR A 576 -13.35 -4.66 7.47
N ALA A 577 -13.90 -3.56 7.98
CA ALA A 577 -15.03 -2.88 7.34
C ALA A 577 -14.55 -2.01 6.19
N ASN A 578 -15.35 -1.92 5.14
CA ASN A 578 -15.17 -1.00 4.03
C ASN A 578 -16.55 -0.53 3.56
N LEU A 579 -16.69 0.77 3.33
CA LEU A 579 -17.86 1.37 2.70
C LEU A 579 -17.43 2.58 1.87
N SER A 580 -17.56 2.46 0.55
CA SER A 580 -17.49 3.58 -0.38
C SER A 580 -18.88 3.79 -0.96
N PHE A 581 -19.35 5.04 -0.94
CA PHE A 581 -20.68 5.40 -1.46
C PHE A 581 -20.63 6.75 -2.13
N ASP A 582 -21.16 6.80 -3.35
CA ASP A 582 -21.43 8.03 -4.07
C ASP A 582 -22.70 7.86 -4.91
N MET A 583 -23.32 8.97 -5.26
CA MET A 583 -24.46 9.01 -6.17
C MET A 583 -24.29 10.15 -7.18
N GLY A 584 -24.68 9.91 -8.42
CA GLY A 584 -24.46 10.88 -9.50
C GLY A 584 -25.00 10.44 -10.83
N VAL A 585 -24.59 11.11 -11.88
CA VAL A 585 -25.01 10.84 -13.26
C VAL A 585 -23.83 10.45 -14.13
N ASN A 586 -24.04 9.55 -15.08
CA ASN A 586 -23.09 9.28 -16.14
C ASN A 586 -23.35 10.24 -17.31
N ALA A 587 -22.48 11.22 -17.48
CA ALA A 587 -22.54 12.18 -18.57
C ALA A 587 -21.65 11.73 -19.74
N GLN A 588 -22.09 12.02 -20.97
CA GLN A 588 -21.22 11.90 -22.15
C GLN A 588 -20.21 13.05 -22.17
N ILE A 589 -19.02 12.77 -22.70
CA ILE A 589 -17.99 13.80 -22.87
C ILE A 589 -18.48 14.86 -23.86
N ASP A 590 -18.60 16.12 -23.41
CA ASP A 590 -19.00 17.27 -24.20
C ASP A 590 -17.80 18.19 -24.52
N VAL A 591 -16.93 17.73 -25.43
CA VAL A 591 -15.76 18.52 -25.84
C VAL A 591 -16.17 19.83 -26.51
N LYS A 592 -17.29 19.86 -27.28
CA LYS A 592 -17.75 21.07 -27.95
C LYS A 592 -18.20 22.13 -26.93
N GLY A 593 -18.99 21.75 -25.96
CA GLY A 593 -19.40 22.65 -24.89
C GLY A 593 -18.24 23.10 -24.03
N LEU A 594 -17.26 22.20 -23.74
CA LEU A 594 -16.03 22.59 -23.08
C LEU A 594 -15.32 23.72 -23.82
N LEU A 595 -15.08 23.58 -25.13
CA LEU A 595 -14.38 24.59 -25.94
C LEU A 595 -15.07 25.96 -25.92
N GLU A 596 -16.39 26.02 -25.88
CA GLU A 596 -17.13 27.26 -25.70
C GLU A 596 -16.93 27.90 -24.33
N ARG A 597 -16.93 27.07 -23.26
CA ARG A 597 -16.74 27.54 -21.88
C ARG A 597 -15.33 28.07 -21.63
N ILE A 598 -14.33 27.49 -22.30
CA ILE A 598 -12.92 27.85 -22.13
C ILE A 598 -12.38 28.72 -23.29
N LYS A 599 -13.26 29.33 -24.10
CA LYS A 599 -12.83 30.09 -25.30
C LYS A 599 -11.86 31.22 -24.95
N ASP A 600 -12.07 31.90 -23.83
CA ASP A 600 -11.33 33.10 -23.40
C ASP A 600 -10.14 32.79 -22.43
N VAL A 601 -9.74 31.53 -22.25
CA VAL A 601 -8.58 31.18 -21.42
C VAL A 601 -7.28 31.31 -22.19
N ASP A 602 -6.23 31.74 -21.51
CA ASP A 602 -4.87 31.89 -22.07
C ASP A 602 -4.16 30.54 -22.22
N VAL A 603 -4.38 29.63 -21.26
CA VAL A 603 -3.72 28.31 -21.19
C VAL A 603 -4.69 27.26 -20.66
N VAL A 604 -4.60 26.07 -21.19
CA VAL A 604 -5.27 24.87 -20.67
C VAL A 604 -4.24 23.99 -19.99
N ILE A 605 -4.44 23.66 -18.72
CA ILE A 605 -3.71 22.62 -18.02
C ILE A 605 -4.54 21.35 -18.09
N PHE A 606 -4.01 20.34 -18.77
CA PHE A 606 -4.61 19.00 -18.82
C PHE A 606 -3.92 18.09 -17.80
N ALA A 607 -4.59 17.82 -16.68
CA ALA A 607 -4.11 16.89 -15.65
C ALA A 607 -4.59 15.47 -16.00
N GLY A 608 -3.76 14.74 -16.72
CA GLY A 608 -4.08 13.44 -17.29
C GLY A 608 -3.13 12.34 -16.82
N GLY A 609 -3.15 11.23 -17.53
CA GLY A 609 -2.40 10.03 -17.24
C GLY A 609 -3.27 8.87 -16.79
N ILE A 610 -2.79 8.12 -15.81
CA ILE A 610 -3.49 6.94 -15.26
C ILE A 610 -3.68 7.07 -13.75
N SER A 611 -4.12 6.00 -13.11
CA SER A 611 -4.41 5.98 -11.68
C SER A 611 -3.98 4.64 -11.06
N PRO A 612 -3.60 4.59 -9.78
CA PRO A 612 -3.38 3.35 -9.04
C PRO A 612 -4.61 2.44 -8.97
N ALA A 613 -5.78 2.94 -9.34
CA ALA A 613 -7.00 2.13 -9.49
C ALA A 613 -7.00 1.29 -10.77
N LEU A 614 -6.10 1.56 -11.72
CA LEU A 614 -5.96 0.87 -13.00
C LEU A 614 -4.74 -0.05 -13.05
N GLU A 615 -3.68 0.29 -12.30
CA GLU A 615 -2.43 -0.46 -12.27
C GLU A 615 -2.01 -0.83 -10.84
N GLY A 616 -1.45 -2.00 -10.64
CA GLY A 616 -0.98 -2.49 -9.34
C GLY A 616 -1.02 -4.00 -9.24
N GLU A 617 -1.03 -4.52 -8.01
CA GLU A 617 -0.92 -5.95 -7.72
C GLU A 617 -2.24 -6.69 -7.94
N GLU A 618 -2.25 -7.65 -8.89
CA GLU A 618 -3.38 -8.58 -9.14
C GLU A 618 -4.78 -7.93 -9.12
N MET A 619 -4.93 -6.82 -9.79
CA MET A 619 -6.18 -6.06 -9.77
C MET A 619 -7.20 -6.63 -10.77
N PRO A 620 -8.46 -6.79 -10.39
CA PRO A 620 -9.53 -7.15 -11.32
C PRO A 620 -10.00 -5.90 -12.10
N VAL A 621 -9.13 -5.38 -12.97
CA VAL A 621 -9.43 -4.20 -13.80
C VAL A 621 -10.04 -4.65 -15.11
N ASP A 622 -11.25 -4.16 -15.40
CA ASP A 622 -11.95 -4.34 -16.68
C ASP A 622 -11.94 -2.97 -17.44
N ALA A 623 -10.81 -2.67 -18.04
CA ALA A 623 -10.62 -1.46 -18.82
C ALA A 623 -9.70 -1.73 -20.03
N ALA A 624 -9.97 -1.09 -21.15
CA ALA A 624 -9.14 -1.20 -22.35
C ALA A 624 -7.70 -0.75 -22.04
N GLY A 625 -6.71 -1.53 -22.48
CA GLY A 625 -5.30 -1.27 -22.23
C GLY A 625 -4.76 -1.79 -20.90
N PHE A 626 -5.60 -2.50 -20.09
CA PHE A 626 -5.22 -3.06 -18.78
C PHE A 626 -5.62 -4.52 -18.63
N LYS A 627 -4.86 -5.29 -17.85
CA LYS A 627 -5.15 -6.70 -17.56
C LYS A 627 -4.48 -7.11 -16.24
N GLY A 628 -5.27 -7.54 -15.25
CA GLY A 628 -4.77 -8.13 -14.01
C GLY A 628 -3.91 -7.22 -13.14
N GLY A 629 -3.99 -5.91 -13.35
CA GLY A 629 -3.15 -4.92 -12.68
C GLY A 629 -2.02 -4.37 -13.55
N ASP A 630 -1.69 -5.04 -14.66
CA ASP A 630 -0.70 -4.57 -15.64
C ASP A 630 -1.35 -3.79 -16.78
N ARG A 631 -0.51 -3.09 -17.54
CA ARG A 631 -0.89 -2.48 -18.80
C ARG A 631 -0.64 -3.43 -19.97
N THR A 632 -1.54 -3.45 -20.95
CA THR A 632 -1.35 -4.14 -22.24
C THR A 632 -0.91 -3.18 -23.33
N GLU A 633 -1.13 -1.88 -23.12
CA GLU A 633 -0.72 -0.76 -23.96
C GLU A 633 0.03 0.25 -23.09
N ILE A 634 0.98 0.99 -23.67
CA ILE A 634 1.74 2.01 -22.93
C ILE A 634 1.33 3.43 -23.27
N GLU A 635 0.47 3.58 -24.27
CA GLU A 635 -0.06 4.86 -24.75
C GLU A 635 -0.95 5.53 -23.71
N LEU A 636 -1.10 6.85 -23.82
CA LEU A 636 -2.12 7.60 -23.08
C LEU A 636 -3.52 7.06 -23.46
N PRO A 637 -4.42 6.80 -22.49
CA PRO A 637 -5.75 6.30 -22.81
C PRO A 637 -6.45 7.14 -23.89
N ALA A 638 -7.03 6.46 -24.88
CA ALA A 638 -7.54 7.08 -26.11
C ALA A 638 -8.55 8.21 -25.88
N VAL A 639 -9.33 8.15 -24.81
CA VAL A 639 -10.29 9.19 -24.46
C VAL A 639 -9.59 10.51 -24.12
N GLN A 640 -8.51 10.45 -23.37
CA GLN A 640 -7.73 11.63 -22.98
C GLN A 640 -7.00 12.21 -24.20
N ARG A 641 -6.39 11.35 -25.01
CA ARG A 641 -5.71 11.75 -26.26
C ARG A 641 -6.63 12.52 -27.19
N ARG A 642 -7.86 12.02 -27.40
CA ARG A 642 -8.88 12.73 -28.23
C ARG A 642 -9.21 14.11 -27.69
N VAL A 643 -9.28 14.30 -26.38
CA VAL A 643 -9.52 15.62 -25.78
C VAL A 643 -8.35 16.56 -26.04
N VAL A 644 -7.10 16.09 -25.83
CA VAL A 644 -5.89 16.88 -26.11
C VAL A 644 -5.82 17.28 -27.58
N GLU A 645 -6.10 16.37 -28.52
CA GLU A 645 -6.13 16.65 -29.94
C GLU A 645 -7.20 17.68 -30.31
N ALA A 646 -8.40 17.61 -29.71
CA ALA A 646 -9.46 18.58 -29.94
C ALA A 646 -9.08 19.97 -29.41
N LEU A 647 -8.43 20.06 -28.26
CA LEU A 647 -7.90 21.31 -27.71
C LEU A 647 -6.86 21.95 -28.65
N LYS A 648 -5.92 21.12 -29.14
CA LYS A 648 -4.89 21.58 -30.10
C LYS A 648 -5.52 22.07 -31.40
N THR A 649 -6.49 21.32 -31.93
CA THR A 649 -7.23 21.69 -33.14
C THR A 649 -7.97 23.01 -32.98
N ALA A 650 -8.49 23.29 -31.78
CA ALA A 650 -9.11 24.56 -31.42
C ALA A 650 -8.12 25.70 -31.14
N GLY A 651 -6.82 25.48 -31.34
CA GLY A 651 -5.76 26.47 -31.16
C GLY A 651 -5.42 26.79 -29.70
N LYS A 652 -5.76 25.92 -28.75
CA LYS A 652 -5.43 26.14 -27.35
C LYS A 652 -3.94 25.85 -27.07
N ARG A 653 -3.35 26.64 -26.18
CA ARG A 653 -2.03 26.39 -25.60
C ARG A 653 -2.19 25.38 -24.46
N ILE A 654 -1.47 24.29 -24.49
CA ILE A 654 -1.70 23.15 -23.57
C ILE A 654 -0.43 22.88 -22.75
N VAL A 655 -0.60 22.81 -21.43
CA VAL A 655 0.36 22.26 -20.49
C VAL A 655 -0.20 20.92 -20.02
N PHE A 656 0.51 19.84 -20.32
CA PHE A 656 0.10 18.48 -19.90
C PHE A 656 0.83 18.10 -18.59
N VAL A 657 0.06 17.83 -17.54
CA VAL A 657 0.57 17.28 -16.28
C VAL A 657 0.24 15.80 -16.25
N ASN A 658 1.25 14.96 -16.40
CA ASN A 658 1.10 13.50 -16.44
C ASN A 658 1.25 12.89 -15.05
N PHE A 659 0.19 12.25 -14.58
CA PHE A 659 0.22 11.44 -13.37
C PHE A 659 0.22 9.97 -13.75
N SER A 660 1.28 9.25 -13.39
CA SER A 660 1.42 7.83 -13.69
C SER A 660 2.50 7.19 -12.83
N GLY A 661 2.35 5.92 -12.52
CA GLY A 661 3.37 5.10 -11.85
C GLY A 661 4.37 4.47 -12.83
N ALA A 662 4.22 4.73 -14.14
CA ALA A 662 5.03 4.14 -15.20
C ALA A 662 5.27 5.15 -16.34
N ALA A 663 6.18 4.85 -17.25
CA ALA A 663 6.33 5.61 -18.48
C ALA A 663 5.07 5.47 -19.36
N ILE A 664 4.55 6.60 -19.82
CA ILE A 664 3.49 6.70 -20.80
C ILE A 664 4.12 7.09 -22.16
N ALA A 665 3.69 6.47 -23.24
CA ALA A 665 4.10 6.84 -24.60
C ALA A 665 3.35 8.12 -25.01
N LEU A 666 4.04 9.26 -24.85
CA LEU A 666 3.51 10.62 -25.03
C LEU A 666 3.96 11.27 -26.34
N GLU A 667 4.31 10.50 -27.37
CA GLU A 667 4.81 11.08 -28.63
C GLU A 667 3.79 12.05 -29.27
N PRO A 668 2.47 11.73 -29.40
CA PRO A 668 1.47 12.69 -29.89
C PRO A 668 1.33 13.91 -28.96
N GLU A 669 1.38 13.70 -27.65
CA GLU A 669 1.26 14.77 -26.66
C GLU A 669 2.46 15.72 -26.74
N SER A 670 3.67 15.22 -27.05
CA SER A 670 4.88 16.05 -27.23
C SER A 670 4.76 17.00 -28.43
N GLN A 671 3.94 16.65 -29.42
CA GLN A 671 3.65 17.51 -30.58
C GLN A 671 2.47 18.45 -30.32
N ASN A 672 1.52 18.06 -29.52
CA ASN A 672 0.29 18.78 -29.24
C ASN A 672 0.40 19.79 -28.09
N CYS A 673 1.25 19.52 -27.11
CA CYS A 673 1.38 20.33 -25.89
C CYS A 673 2.65 21.20 -25.94
N GLU A 674 2.59 22.39 -25.31
CA GLU A 674 3.74 23.27 -25.19
C GLU A 674 4.66 22.88 -24.02
N ALA A 675 4.09 22.34 -22.95
CA ALA A 675 4.87 21.77 -21.85
C ALA A 675 4.31 20.43 -21.40
N ILE A 676 5.19 19.57 -20.90
CA ILE A 676 4.85 18.27 -20.28
C ILE A 676 5.60 18.16 -18.99
N LEU A 677 4.86 18.00 -17.88
CA LEU A 677 5.38 17.76 -16.54
C LEU A 677 4.99 16.36 -16.10
N GLN A 678 5.95 15.50 -15.79
CA GLN A 678 5.73 14.21 -15.15
C GLN A 678 5.67 14.41 -13.64
N ALA A 679 4.51 14.15 -13.05
CA ALA A 679 4.26 14.35 -11.62
C ALA A 679 4.25 13.04 -10.81
N TRP A 680 4.29 11.88 -11.46
CA TRP A 680 4.23 10.54 -10.85
C TRP A 680 2.94 10.34 -10.04
N TYR A 681 3.00 9.62 -8.91
CA TYR A 681 2.00 9.64 -7.82
C TYR A 681 2.64 10.39 -6.66
N PRO A 682 2.35 11.70 -6.51
CA PRO A 682 3.21 12.60 -5.75
C PRO A 682 2.91 12.69 -4.26
N GLY A 683 2.05 11.80 -3.71
CA GLY A 683 1.69 11.81 -2.30
C GLY A 683 0.76 12.95 -1.88
N GLN A 684 0.60 13.12 -0.58
CA GLN A 684 -0.42 14.04 -0.02
C GLN A 684 -0.21 15.52 -0.32
N ALA A 685 1.00 15.93 -0.67
CA ALA A 685 1.32 17.33 -0.98
C ALA A 685 1.50 17.59 -2.48
N GLY A 686 1.15 16.61 -3.32
CA GLY A 686 1.46 16.63 -4.75
C GLY A 686 0.88 17.81 -5.51
N GLY A 687 -0.38 18.17 -5.25
CA GLY A 687 -1.01 19.29 -5.96
C GLY A 687 -0.34 20.64 -5.66
N GLN A 688 0.20 20.82 -4.45
CA GLN A 688 1.00 22.00 -4.12
C GLN A 688 2.33 21.99 -4.88
N ALA A 689 3.06 20.87 -4.87
CA ALA A 689 4.34 20.77 -5.56
C ALA A 689 4.22 21.01 -7.08
N VAL A 690 3.18 20.44 -7.71
CA VAL A 690 2.88 20.70 -9.13
C VAL A 690 2.57 22.18 -9.37
N ALA A 691 1.71 22.81 -8.55
CA ALA A 691 1.39 24.22 -8.70
C ALA A 691 2.62 25.12 -8.56
N GLU A 692 3.50 24.85 -7.61
CA GLU A 692 4.74 25.60 -7.41
C GLU A 692 5.67 25.53 -8.63
N VAL A 693 5.76 24.37 -9.29
CA VAL A 693 6.50 24.23 -10.56
C VAL A 693 5.82 25.01 -11.68
N LEU A 694 4.50 24.91 -11.82
CA LEU A 694 3.76 25.58 -12.88
C LEU A 694 3.88 27.11 -12.80
N PHE A 695 3.94 27.68 -11.59
CA PHE A 695 4.06 29.13 -11.37
C PHE A 695 5.50 29.62 -11.08
N GLY A 696 6.48 28.73 -11.09
CA GLY A 696 7.90 29.04 -10.98
C GLY A 696 8.39 29.33 -9.55
N ASP A 697 7.63 28.97 -8.53
CA ASP A 697 8.08 29.07 -7.14
C ASP A 697 9.05 27.92 -6.78
N TYR A 698 9.05 26.84 -7.57
CA TYR A 698 10.02 25.75 -7.51
C TYR A 698 10.52 25.38 -8.92
N ASN A 699 11.84 25.23 -9.06
CA ASN A 699 12.45 24.76 -10.32
C ASN A 699 12.47 23.22 -10.32
N PRO A 700 11.82 22.55 -11.28
CA PRO A 700 11.72 21.08 -11.29
C PRO A 700 13.10 20.44 -11.40
N ALA A 701 13.46 19.64 -10.40
CA ALA A 701 14.77 19.01 -10.27
C ALA A 701 14.78 17.53 -10.65
N GLY A 702 13.62 16.88 -10.69
CA GLY A 702 13.47 15.46 -10.98
C GLY A 702 14.07 15.04 -12.31
N LYS A 703 14.56 13.81 -12.36
CA LYS A 703 15.12 13.14 -13.54
C LYS A 703 14.34 11.87 -13.82
N LEU A 704 14.43 11.36 -15.05
CA LEU A 704 13.78 10.10 -15.39
C LEU A 704 14.53 8.90 -14.81
N PRO A 705 13.91 8.11 -13.90
CA PRO A 705 14.52 6.89 -13.40
C PRO A 705 14.27 5.69 -14.32
N LEU A 706 13.55 5.89 -15.43
CA LEU A 706 13.19 4.87 -16.41
C LEU A 706 13.00 5.47 -17.81
N THR A 707 13.15 4.63 -18.83
CA THR A 707 13.04 5.00 -20.23
C THR A 707 11.60 5.28 -20.65
N PHE A 708 11.35 6.41 -21.29
CA PHE A 708 10.10 6.75 -21.95
C PHE A 708 10.15 6.35 -23.43
N TYR A 709 9.42 5.30 -23.77
CA TYR A 709 9.32 4.78 -25.13
C TYR A 709 8.32 5.60 -25.95
N ARG A 710 8.49 5.61 -27.29
CA ARG A 710 7.58 6.32 -28.19
C ARG A 710 6.25 5.57 -28.36
N ASN A 711 6.31 4.25 -28.41
CA ASN A 711 5.16 3.37 -28.58
C ASN A 711 5.52 1.94 -28.16
N LEU A 712 4.50 1.09 -28.09
CA LEU A 712 4.65 -0.31 -27.65
C LEU A 712 5.55 -1.14 -28.59
N ALA A 713 5.67 -0.80 -29.87
CA ALA A 713 6.50 -1.55 -30.82
C ALA A 713 8.01 -1.51 -30.51
N GLN A 714 8.45 -0.56 -29.71
CA GLN A 714 9.84 -0.47 -29.23
C GLN A 714 10.19 -1.44 -28.10
N ILE A 715 9.19 -2.12 -27.53
CA ILE A 715 9.37 -2.94 -26.33
C ILE A 715 9.22 -4.42 -26.70
N PRO A 716 10.18 -5.29 -26.32
CA PRO A 716 10.06 -6.74 -26.51
C PRO A 716 8.84 -7.37 -25.78
N ASP A 717 8.63 -8.66 -26.01
CA ASP A 717 7.55 -9.41 -25.34
C ASP A 717 7.66 -9.27 -23.81
N PHE A 718 6.54 -9.06 -23.14
CA PHE A 718 6.52 -8.79 -21.70
C PHE A 718 7.02 -10.00 -20.88
N GLU A 719 6.77 -11.22 -21.35
CA GLU A 719 7.20 -12.45 -20.67
C GLU A 719 8.67 -12.81 -20.96
N ASP A 720 9.33 -12.17 -21.94
CA ASP A 720 10.76 -12.32 -22.16
C ASP A 720 11.56 -11.50 -21.13
N TYR A 721 12.30 -12.17 -20.27
CA TYR A 721 13.11 -11.55 -19.20
C TYR A 721 14.53 -11.21 -19.61
N ASN A 722 14.94 -11.49 -20.86
CA ASN A 722 16.21 -10.98 -21.38
C ASN A 722 16.16 -9.47 -21.53
N MET A 723 17.26 -8.81 -21.20
CA MET A 723 17.34 -7.35 -21.21
C MET A 723 17.56 -6.76 -22.57
N THR A 724 17.82 -7.57 -23.62
CA THR A 724 18.07 -7.10 -24.98
C THR A 724 16.91 -6.22 -25.47
N GLY A 725 17.23 -5.01 -25.91
CA GLY A 725 16.25 -4.04 -26.42
C GLY A 725 15.44 -3.30 -25.37
N ARG A 726 15.72 -3.51 -24.06
CA ARG A 726 15.03 -2.87 -22.95
C ARG A 726 15.89 -1.83 -22.27
N THR A 727 15.25 -0.87 -21.63
CA THR A 727 15.85 0.17 -20.79
C THR A 727 16.92 1.01 -21.53
N TYR A 728 17.39 2.07 -20.94
CA TYR A 728 18.45 2.90 -21.50
C TYR A 728 19.75 2.10 -21.77
N ARG A 729 19.97 0.99 -21.05
CA ARG A 729 21.20 0.19 -21.14
C ARG A 729 21.28 -0.63 -22.43
N TYR A 730 20.15 -1.08 -22.97
CA TYR A 730 20.12 -2.03 -24.10
C TYR A 730 19.22 -1.61 -25.26
N MET A 731 18.49 -0.48 -25.11
CA MET A 731 17.67 0.08 -26.17
C MET A 731 18.58 0.59 -27.29
N LYS A 732 18.23 0.29 -28.56
CA LYS A 732 19.00 0.74 -29.74
C LYS A 732 18.49 2.07 -30.31
N GLU A 733 17.23 2.36 -30.09
CA GLU A 733 16.55 3.54 -30.59
C GLU A 733 16.62 4.69 -29.57
N THR A 734 16.49 5.92 -30.04
CA THR A 734 16.45 7.08 -29.16
C THR A 734 15.12 7.10 -28.37
N PRO A 735 15.15 7.24 -27.05
CA PRO A 735 13.95 7.39 -26.26
C PRO A 735 13.17 8.66 -26.64
N LEU A 736 11.92 8.78 -26.17
CA LEU A 736 11.08 9.94 -26.45
C LEU A 736 11.65 11.21 -25.77
N PHE A 737 12.07 11.06 -24.54
CA PHE A 737 12.73 12.12 -23.76
C PHE A 737 14.14 11.64 -23.36
N PRO A 738 15.19 12.50 -23.51
CA PRO A 738 16.57 12.11 -23.22
C PRO A 738 16.86 11.94 -21.71
#